data_4ee20d555c1642bbaae32c93bd5397a4
#
_entry.id   4ee20d555c1642bbaae32c93bd5397a4
#
_cell.length_a   1.000
_cell.length_b   1.000
_cell.length_c   1.000
_cell.angle_alpha   90.00
_cell.angle_beta   90.00
_cell.angle_gamma   90.00
#
_symmetry.space_group_name_H-M   'P 1'
#
loop_
_entity.id
_entity.type
_entity.pdbx_description
1 polymer ?
#
loop_
_entity_poly.entity_id
_entity_poly.type
_entity_poly.pdbx_seq_one_letter_code
_entity_poly.pdbx_strand_id
1 'polypeptide(L)'
;MMIPGEYFQTEDAIIANKDKKILKITVANTGDRPIQVGSHTHFSEANKALEFDREKSLGFHLNISAGTSIRFEPGESKHVQLVEFGGTKTIYGFSGMVSGKLDEKRDDAVKKLHENGFKNSLEDTTEEQGSLEIPRNRYVELFGPSKGDKVRLADTDLILEVEEDLIKHGDELVFGGGKSARDGLGQASGVLRDQSADLVITNAVIVDAKLGIIKADIGIKDGKILGVGNAGNPDVMDDVDIIVSSNTEIISGEHTICTAGTIDSHIHFISPQQAIDAICNGTTTMIGGGTGPADGTNATTCTPGEFNIHKMIQAVEEFPLNFGFLCKGNDSQEESLMEQIRAGACGLKLHEDWGTTPATINSALNVADKTDTQVAIHTDTLNECGYVDDTIAAINGRVIHTYHTEGAGGGHAPDIMKIASEPNILPSSTNPTRPFTTNTLEEHLDMMMVCHHLNPSVPEDISFAESRIRAETIAAEDILHDIGAISMMSSDSQAMGRVGETTTRNWQTADKMKKMKGALPEDSQENDNFRIKRYVAKITANPAITHGISEHVGTLENGKMADIIVWMPQFFGIKPKMIVKGGFIAYALMGDPNASIPTTEPVYYRPMFGALGKAKQSTSVTFTSQLALEDGLQDKLNIDKKLVAVKNCRNIGKKDMVYNEAMPKIEIDPETYEVKVDGKIATVDPATNVSLGRLYSLF
;
A
#
# COMPACT_ATOMS: atom_id res chain seq x y z
N MET A 1 -6.77 10.24 -27.33
CA MET A 1 -6.66 8.79 -26.95
C MET A 1 -6.16 8.79 -25.53
N MET A 2 -6.80 8.08 -24.60
CA MET A 2 -6.35 7.96 -23.22
C MET A 2 -5.05 7.15 -23.17
N ILE A 3 -4.03 7.62 -22.45
CA ILE A 3 -2.77 6.92 -22.24
C ILE A 3 -2.75 6.44 -20.79
N PRO A 4 -2.74 5.12 -20.54
CA PRO A 4 -2.64 4.59 -19.18
C PRO A 4 -1.36 5.04 -18.48
N GLY A 5 -1.48 5.56 -17.26
CA GLY A 5 -0.34 6.05 -16.50
C GLY A 5 0.28 7.36 -17.00
N GLU A 6 -0.48 8.16 -17.78
CA GLU A 6 -0.04 9.43 -18.35
C GLU A 6 0.33 10.45 -17.26
N TYR A 7 1.45 11.16 -17.48
CA TYR A 7 1.87 12.29 -16.64
C TYR A 7 1.41 13.62 -17.22
N PHE A 8 0.91 14.49 -16.35
CA PHE A 8 0.58 15.89 -16.64
C PHE A 8 1.47 16.76 -15.77
N GLN A 9 2.47 17.35 -16.41
CA GLN A 9 3.52 18.10 -15.71
C GLN A 9 3.12 19.58 -15.57
N THR A 10 3.57 20.23 -14.49
CA THR A 10 3.53 21.69 -14.36
C THR A 10 4.61 22.32 -15.27
N GLU A 11 4.51 23.62 -15.51
CA GLU A 11 5.48 24.36 -16.36
C GLU A 11 6.72 24.82 -15.58
N ASP A 12 6.62 24.94 -14.25
CA ASP A 12 7.68 25.47 -13.40
C ASP A 12 8.87 24.50 -13.32
N ALA A 13 10.07 25.01 -13.54
CA ALA A 13 11.29 24.25 -13.36
C ALA A 13 11.51 23.86 -11.89
N ILE A 14 12.23 22.79 -11.65
CA ILE A 14 12.68 22.42 -10.31
C ILE A 14 13.97 23.17 -9.98
N ILE A 15 13.99 23.80 -8.82
CA ILE A 15 15.17 24.50 -8.32
C ILE A 15 15.91 23.60 -7.35
N ALA A 16 17.02 23.03 -7.83
CA ALA A 16 17.93 22.18 -7.05
C ALA A 16 19.11 22.97 -6.52
N ASN A 17 19.78 22.46 -5.49
CA ASN A 17 20.97 23.09 -4.87
C ASN A 17 20.74 24.57 -4.50
N LYS A 18 19.57 24.90 -3.99
CA LYS A 18 19.15 26.26 -3.73
C LYS A 18 20.08 26.97 -2.74
N ASP A 19 20.50 28.19 -3.12
CA ASP A 19 21.32 29.10 -2.29
C ASP A 19 22.68 28.49 -1.83
N LYS A 20 23.19 27.46 -2.54
CA LYS A 20 24.50 26.87 -2.29
C LYS A 20 25.63 27.67 -2.96
N LYS A 21 26.83 27.46 -2.47
CA LYS A 21 28.05 28.02 -3.07
C LYS A 21 28.37 27.29 -4.37
N ILE A 22 28.56 28.03 -5.45
CA ILE A 22 28.89 27.51 -6.79
C ILE A 22 30.25 27.98 -7.20
N LEU A 23 31.06 27.06 -7.72
CA LEU A 23 32.38 27.31 -8.28
C LEU A 23 32.37 27.06 -9.78
N LYS A 24 32.73 28.04 -10.58
CA LYS A 24 32.91 27.90 -12.03
C LYS A 24 34.37 27.70 -12.34
N ILE A 25 34.70 26.59 -13.02
CA ILE A 25 36.08 26.21 -13.34
C ILE A 25 36.18 25.67 -14.78
N THR A 26 37.42 25.76 -15.32
CA THR A 26 37.77 25.08 -16.56
C THR A 26 38.47 23.76 -16.22
N VAL A 27 38.09 22.68 -16.88
CA VAL A 27 38.63 21.33 -16.71
C VAL A 27 39.15 20.80 -18.02
N ALA A 28 40.43 20.45 -18.07
CA ALA A 28 41.07 19.88 -19.27
C ALA A 28 41.36 18.38 -19.04
N ASN A 29 41.00 17.53 -19.99
CA ASN A 29 41.45 16.12 -20.02
C ASN A 29 42.81 16.06 -20.72
N THR A 30 43.86 15.92 -19.96
CA THR A 30 45.26 15.83 -20.48
C THR A 30 45.71 14.37 -20.69
N GLY A 31 44.79 13.42 -20.50
CA GLY A 31 45.04 11.99 -20.75
C GLY A 31 44.76 11.59 -22.19
N ASP A 32 44.99 10.32 -22.50
CA ASP A 32 44.82 9.70 -23.82
C ASP A 32 43.48 8.95 -23.96
N ARG A 33 42.64 8.99 -22.94
CA ARG A 33 41.33 8.27 -22.84
C ARG A 33 40.24 9.18 -22.34
N PRO A 34 38.98 8.90 -22.71
CA PRO A 34 37.86 9.66 -22.15
C PRO A 34 37.71 9.42 -20.64
N ILE A 35 37.33 10.47 -19.93
CA ILE A 35 37.05 10.46 -18.48
C ILE A 35 35.62 10.92 -18.27
N GLN A 36 34.84 10.16 -17.52
CA GLN A 36 33.45 10.50 -17.16
C GLN A 36 33.33 10.65 -15.66
N VAL A 37 32.82 11.80 -15.19
CA VAL A 37 32.67 12.11 -13.78
C VAL A 37 31.19 12.22 -13.44
N GLY A 38 30.73 11.45 -12.45
CA GLY A 38 29.35 11.48 -11.97
C GLY A 38 29.03 12.72 -11.15
N SER A 39 27.75 13.08 -11.07
CA SER A 39 27.25 14.29 -10.40
C SER A 39 27.82 14.51 -8.99
N HIS A 40 27.81 13.49 -8.17
CA HIS A 40 28.16 13.59 -6.73
C HIS A 40 29.62 13.20 -6.41
N THR A 41 30.45 12.96 -7.41
CA THR A 41 31.88 12.67 -7.18
C THR A 41 32.57 13.88 -6.57
N HIS A 42 33.30 13.69 -5.45
CA HIS A 42 34.15 14.75 -4.89
C HIS A 42 35.15 15.20 -5.97
N PHE A 43 34.91 16.36 -6.54
CA PHE A 43 35.51 16.74 -7.81
C PHE A 43 37.02 16.85 -7.76
N SER A 44 37.58 17.36 -6.63
CA SER A 44 39.00 17.47 -6.43
C SER A 44 39.77 16.15 -6.49
N GLU A 45 39.08 15.02 -6.19
CA GLU A 45 39.63 13.66 -6.25
C GLU A 45 39.28 12.91 -7.59
N ALA A 46 38.66 13.59 -8.55
CA ALA A 46 38.43 13.02 -9.88
C ALA A 46 39.76 12.69 -10.55
N ASN A 47 39.71 11.83 -11.58
CA ASN A 47 40.88 11.27 -12.25
C ASN A 47 42.05 12.26 -12.35
N LYS A 48 43.25 11.82 -11.96
CA LYS A 48 44.45 12.65 -11.88
C LYS A 48 44.91 13.24 -13.23
N ALA A 49 44.45 12.72 -14.35
CA ALA A 49 44.69 13.24 -15.69
C ALA A 49 43.83 14.47 -16.04
N LEU A 50 42.78 14.75 -15.26
CA LEU A 50 42.05 16.01 -15.37
C LEU A 50 42.89 17.11 -14.71
N GLU A 51 43.01 18.24 -15.42
CA GLU A 51 43.75 19.41 -14.96
C GLU A 51 42.79 20.57 -14.71
N PHE A 52 42.74 21.07 -13.45
CA PHE A 52 41.90 22.14 -12.98
C PHE A 52 42.37 22.61 -11.58
N ASP A 53 41.78 23.66 -11.03
CA ASP A 53 42.07 24.14 -9.65
C ASP A 53 41.50 23.19 -8.60
N ARG A 54 42.29 22.19 -8.20
CA ARG A 54 41.90 21.16 -7.26
C ARG A 54 41.74 21.66 -5.84
N GLU A 55 42.53 22.65 -5.45
CA GLU A 55 42.50 23.21 -4.09
C GLU A 55 41.17 23.95 -3.83
N LYS A 56 40.74 24.77 -4.82
CA LYS A 56 39.43 25.44 -4.71
C LYS A 56 38.25 24.47 -4.84
N SER A 57 38.40 23.36 -5.57
CA SER A 57 37.35 22.37 -5.76
C SER A 57 37.18 21.35 -4.62
N LEU A 58 37.99 21.47 -3.53
CA LEU A 58 37.83 20.65 -2.34
C LEU A 58 36.50 20.92 -1.65
N GLY A 59 35.69 19.87 -1.46
CA GLY A 59 34.35 19.94 -0.89
C GLY A 59 33.25 20.31 -1.85
N PHE A 60 33.53 20.18 -3.16
CA PHE A 60 32.59 20.44 -4.23
C PHE A 60 32.34 19.20 -5.11
N HIS A 61 31.17 19.11 -5.70
CA HIS A 61 30.78 18.15 -6.74
C HIS A 61 30.16 18.88 -7.94
N LEU A 62 29.87 18.17 -9.04
CA LEU A 62 29.27 18.81 -10.23
C LEU A 62 27.86 19.34 -9.93
N ASN A 63 27.58 20.59 -10.35
CA ASN A 63 26.25 21.20 -10.27
C ASN A 63 25.39 20.80 -11.47
N ILE A 64 24.98 19.53 -11.49
CA ILE A 64 24.13 18.91 -12.52
C ILE A 64 23.11 18.00 -11.84
N SER A 65 22.05 17.60 -12.55
CA SER A 65 21.05 16.69 -12.01
C SER A 65 21.67 15.44 -11.41
N ALA A 66 21.21 15.03 -10.24
CA ALA A 66 21.69 13.83 -9.55
C ALA A 66 21.66 12.59 -10.47
N GLY A 67 22.64 11.71 -10.32
CA GLY A 67 22.75 10.52 -11.14
C GLY A 67 23.11 10.76 -12.62
N THR A 68 23.40 12.00 -13.03
CA THR A 68 23.96 12.31 -14.35
C THR A 68 25.50 12.47 -14.28
N SER A 69 26.15 12.74 -15.38
CA SER A 69 27.60 12.82 -15.46
C SER A 69 28.08 13.75 -16.57
N ILE A 70 29.31 14.23 -16.48
CA ILE A 70 30.03 14.95 -17.55
C ILE A 70 31.16 14.06 -18.07
N ARG A 71 31.26 13.96 -19.38
CA ARG A 71 32.32 13.22 -20.08
C ARG A 71 33.29 14.21 -20.72
N PHE A 72 34.61 13.98 -20.53
CA PHE A 72 35.72 14.76 -21.07
C PHE A 72 36.49 13.86 -22.05
N GLU A 73 36.50 14.22 -23.30
CA GLU A 73 37.27 13.51 -24.32
C GLU A 73 38.79 13.86 -24.23
N PRO A 74 39.70 13.02 -24.75
CA PRO A 74 41.14 13.31 -24.75
C PRO A 74 41.47 14.66 -25.38
N GLY A 75 42.20 15.52 -24.68
CA GLY A 75 42.58 16.86 -25.11
C GLY A 75 41.47 17.90 -25.07
N GLU A 76 40.27 17.55 -24.60
CA GLU A 76 39.14 18.48 -24.47
C GLU A 76 39.24 19.31 -23.21
N SER A 77 38.87 20.61 -23.30
CA SER A 77 38.65 21.49 -22.16
C SER A 77 37.18 21.92 -22.11
N LYS A 78 36.59 21.83 -20.93
CA LYS A 78 35.20 22.23 -20.67
C LYS A 78 35.07 23.18 -19.47
N HIS A 79 34.17 24.17 -19.60
CA HIS A 79 33.72 24.95 -18.43
C HIS A 79 32.64 24.18 -17.72
N VAL A 80 32.77 23.99 -16.41
CA VAL A 80 31.81 23.31 -15.56
C VAL A 80 31.47 24.14 -14.34
N GLN A 81 30.29 23.87 -13.77
CA GLN A 81 29.89 24.40 -12.48
C GLN A 81 30.00 23.28 -11.44
N LEU A 82 30.59 23.61 -10.30
CA LEU A 82 30.58 22.76 -9.12
C LEU A 82 29.72 23.41 -8.05
N VAL A 83 29.14 22.60 -7.19
CA VAL A 83 28.35 23.03 -6.03
C VAL A 83 28.96 22.41 -4.76
N GLU A 84 28.93 23.14 -3.67
CA GLU A 84 29.47 22.65 -2.39
C GLU A 84 28.63 21.48 -1.85
N PHE A 85 29.29 20.50 -1.22
CA PHE A 85 28.61 19.45 -0.46
C PHE A 85 27.78 20.03 0.68
N GLY A 86 26.65 19.35 0.96
CA GLY A 86 25.86 19.56 2.15
C GLY A 86 26.35 18.77 3.35
N GLY A 87 25.45 18.51 4.29
CA GLY A 87 25.68 17.67 5.45
C GLY A 87 26.79 18.16 6.36
N THR A 88 27.49 17.22 6.98
CA THR A 88 28.60 17.52 7.92
C THR A 88 29.90 17.87 7.20
N LYS A 89 29.96 17.78 5.88
CA LYS A 89 31.16 17.92 5.03
C LYS A 89 32.28 16.96 5.46
N THR A 90 31.92 15.75 5.85
CA THR A 90 32.84 14.66 6.17
C THR A 90 33.01 13.79 4.92
N ILE A 91 34.21 13.75 4.38
CA ILE A 91 34.45 13.11 3.06
C ILE A 91 35.21 11.81 3.26
N TYR A 92 34.62 10.71 2.81
CA TYR A 92 35.24 9.39 2.73
C TYR A 92 35.11 8.81 1.34
N GLY A 93 35.87 7.76 1.04
CA GLY A 93 35.84 7.08 -0.25
C GLY A 93 36.71 7.77 -1.31
N PHE A 94 36.25 7.79 -2.56
CA PHE A 94 36.94 8.36 -3.72
C PHE A 94 38.39 7.85 -3.88
N SER A 95 39.36 8.76 -3.99
CA SER A 95 40.79 8.41 -4.04
C SER A 95 41.46 8.44 -2.64
N GLY A 96 40.70 8.66 -1.59
CA GLY A 96 41.19 8.67 -0.20
C GLY A 96 42.08 9.86 0.19
N MET A 97 41.96 10.95 -0.56
CA MET A 97 42.85 12.13 -0.29
C MET A 97 42.40 12.91 0.95
N VAL A 98 41.07 13.00 1.20
CA VAL A 98 40.50 13.71 2.36
C VAL A 98 40.41 12.81 3.59
N SER A 99 39.55 11.81 3.62
CA SER A 99 39.32 10.88 4.74
C SER A 99 39.05 11.54 6.08
N GLY A 100 37.90 12.21 6.22
CA GLY A 100 37.43 12.88 7.44
C GLY A 100 36.77 14.22 7.18
N LYS A 101 36.59 15.02 8.24
CA LYS A 101 36.04 16.37 8.13
C LYS A 101 36.92 17.26 7.26
N LEU A 102 36.31 17.88 6.26
CA LEU A 102 37.02 18.66 5.26
C LEU A 102 37.88 19.77 5.87
N ASP A 103 37.33 20.54 6.81
CA ASP A 103 38.04 21.67 7.44
C ASP A 103 39.31 21.23 8.20
N GLU A 104 39.28 20.04 8.82
CA GLU A 104 40.40 19.46 9.56
C GLU A 104 41.45 18.82 8.63
N LYS A 105 41.03 18.40 7.44
CA LYS A 105 41.88 17.61 6.51
C LYS A 105 42.32 18.36 5.27
N ARG A 106 41.90 19.61 5.09
CA ARG A 106 42.13 20.39 3.86
C ARG A 106 43.61 20.46 3.46
N ASP A 107 44.50 20.88 4.36
CA ASP A 107 45.92 21.05 4.06
C ASP A 107 46.61 19.71 3.76
N ASP A 108 46.29 18.67 4.51
CA ASP A 108 46.75 17.29 4.28
C ASP A 108 46.26 16.75 2.93
N ALA A 109 45.02 17.02 2.57
CA ALA A 109 44.43 16.61 1.29
C ALA A 109 45.12 17.30 0.10
N VAL A 110 45.35 18.60 0.18
CA VAL A 110 46.11 19.36 -0.86
C VAL A 110 47.48 18.74 -1.06
N LYS A 111 48.22 18.51 0.03
CA LYS A 111 49.55 17.89 -0.01
C LYS A 111 49.48 16.48 -0.66
N LYS A 112 48.55 15.64 -0.27
CA LYS A 112 48.36 14.30 -0.83
C LYS A 112 48.00 14.33 -2.33
N LEU A 113 47.15 15.26 -2.75
CA LEU A 113 46.83 15.45 -4.17
C LEU A 113 48.08 15.72 -5.00
N HIS A 114 48.97 16.64 -4.53
CA HIS A 114 50.22 16.94 -5.19
C HIS A 114 51.20 15.74 -5.20
N GLU A 115 51.40 15.09 -4.06
CA GLU A 115 52.28 13.94 -3.91
C GLU A 115 51.86 12.74 -4.78
N ASN A 116 50.56 12.55 -5.01
CA ASN A 116 49.99 11.47 -5.85
C ASN A 116 49.86 11.85 -7.34
N GLY A 117 50.35 13.02 -7.74
CA GLY A 117 50.42 13.42 -9.14
C GLY A 117 49.10 13.83 -9.77
N PHE A 118 48.18 14.33 -8.98
CA PHE A 118 46.96 14.95 -9.49
C PHE A 118 47.30 16.28 -10.16
N LYS A 119 46.96 16.43 -11.42
CA LYS A 119 47.26 17.65 -12.17
C LYS A 119 46.45 18.83 -11.65
N ASN A 120 47.08 19.96 -11.50
CA ASN A 120 46.48 21.18 -10.95
C ASN A 120 46.80 22.37 -11.84
N SER A 121 45.86 23.25 -12.12
CA SER A 121 46.07 24.54 -12.79
C SER A 121 45.47 25.64 -11.90
N LEU A 122 46.08 26.83 -11.94
CA LEU A 122 45.65 28.00 -11.22
C LEU A 122 44.94 28.98 -12.17
N GLU A 123 43.94 28.47 -12.94
CA GLU A 123 43.14 29.34 -13.80
C GLU A 123 42.12 30.15 -12.98
N ASP A 124 41.58 31.22 -13.59
CA ASP A 124 40.60 32.09 -12.98
C ASP A 124 39.31 31.29 -12.64
N THR A 125 39.12 31.06 -11.34
CA THR A 125 37.93 30.47 -10.78
C THR A 125 37.05 31.55 -10.16
N THR A 126 35.74 31.49 -10.43
CA THR A 126 34.80 32.43 -9.82
C THR A 126 33.86 31.69 -8.89
N GLU A 127 33.66 32.27 -7.71
CA GLU A 127 32.67 31.78 -6.73
C GLU A 127 31.47 32.70 -6.70
N GLU A 128 30.28 32.11 -6.65
CA GLU A 128 29.00 32.81 -6.51
C GLU A 128 28.03 32.01 -5.66
N GLN A 129 26.97 32.63 -5.18
CA GLN A 129 25.80 31.92 -4.64
C GLN A 129 24.82 31.66 -5.75
N GLY A 130 24.22 30.46 -5.78
CA GLY A 130 23.31 30.13 -6.85
C GLY A 130 22.51 28.86 -6.61
N SER A 131 21.94 28.35 -7.68
CA SER A 131 21.11 27.14 -7.71
C SER A 131 21.23 26.47 -9.06
N LEU A 132 20.68 25.25 -9.18
CA LEU A 132 20.53 24.55 -10.44
C LEU A 132 19.05 24.58 -10.84
N GLU A 133 18.76 25.16 -11.99
CA GLU A 133 17.42 25.08 -12.59
C GLU A 133 17.32 23.85 -13.52
N ILE A 134 16.42 22.91 -13.18
CA ILE A 134 16.17 21.70 -13.97
C ILE A 134 14.81 21.84 -14.64
N PRO A 135 14.73 21.83 -15.99
CA PRO A 135 13.46 21.84 -16.68
C PRO A 135 12.54 20.73 -16.19
N ARG A 136 11.24 21.03 -15.95
CA ARG A 136 10.29 20.09 -15.32
C ARG A 136 10.24 18.74 -16.02
N ASN A 137 10.12 18.76 -17.34
CA ASN A 137 10.12 17.53 -18.14
C ASN A 137 11.39 16.67 -17.92
N ARG A 138 12.54 17.34 -17.80
CA ARG A 138 13.80 16.64 -17.53
C ARG A 138 13.85 16.04 -16.12
N TYR A 139 13.34 16.76 -15.13
CA TYR A 139 13.24 16.25 -13.77
C TYR A 139 12.33 15.02 -13.71
N VAL A 140 11.13 15.12 -14.27
CA VAL A 140 10.17 14.00 -14.29
C VAL A 140 10.72 12.80 -15.05
N GLU A 141 11.44 13.01 -16.17
CA GLU A 141 12.09 11.93 -16.89
C GLU A 141 13.12 11.16 -16.04
N LEU A 142 13.85 11.85 -15.17
CA LEU A 142 14.90 11.27 -14.34
C LEU A 142 14.37 10.62 -13.05
N PHE A 143 13.44 11.29 -12.37
CA PHE A 143 13.07 10.98 -10.99
C PHE A 143 11.56 10.73 -10.79
N GLY A 144 10.76 10.79 -11.86
CA GLY A 144 9.30 10.74 -11.75
C GLY A 144 8.67 12.07 -11.32
N PRO A 145 7.33 12.10 -11.17
CA PRO A 145 6.57 13.32 -10.87
C PRO A 145 6.94 13.88 -9.50
N SER A 146 6.87 15.22 -9.38
CA SER A 146 7.11 15.99 -8.17
C SER A 146 5.86 16.80 -7.80
N LYS A 147 5.90 17.54 -6.71
CA LYS A 147 4.77 18.36 -6.22
C LYS A 147 4.09 19.16 -7.33
N GLY A 148 2.77 19.02 -7.42
CA GLY A 148 1.91 19.66 -8.44
C GLY A 148 1.79 18.89 -9.75
N ASP A 149 2.69 17.93 -10.02
CA ASP A 149 2.52 17.05 -11.18
C ASP A 149 1.40 16.06 -10.93
N LYS A 150 0.73 15.66 -12.02
CA LYS A 150 -0.42 14.76 -11.97
C LYS A 150 -0.14 13.47 -12.72
N VAL A 151 -0.77 12.39 -12.27
CA VAL A 151 -0.62 11.05 -12.85
C VAL A 151 -2.00 10.41 -13.00
N ARG A 152 -2.28 9.89 -14.19
CA ARG A 152 -3.46 9.06 -14.43
C ARG A 152 -3.24 7.67 -13.81
N LEU A 153 -4.23 7.19 -13.07
CA LEU A 153 -4.20 5.83 -12.52
C LEU A 153 -4.65 4.82 -13.59
N ALA A 154 -3.71 4.09 -14.17
CA ALA A 154 -3.94 3.12 -15.25
C ALA A 154 -4.78 3.72 -16.41
N ASP A 155 -5.80 3.00 -16.91
CA ASP A 155 -6.76 3.46 -17.92
C ASP A 155 -8.05 4.06 -17.32
N THR A 156 -7.98 4.54 -16.08
CA THR A 156 -9.09 5.22 -15.40
C THR A 156 -9.16 6.71 -15.72
N ASP A 157 -10.28 7.35 -15.38
CA ASP A 157 -10.39 8.80 -15.37
C ASP A 157 -9.90 9.45 -14.05
N LEU A 158 -9.38 8.64 -13.14
CA LEU A 158 -8.82 9.11 -11.87
C LEU A 158 -7.45 9.73 -12.09
N ILE A 159 -7.29 10.96 -11.65
CA ILE A 159 -6.04 11.74 -11.72
C ILE A 159 -5.57 12.03 -10.30
N LEU A 160 -4.44 11.50 -9.90
CA LEU A 160 -3.75 11.94 -8.70
C LEU A 160 -2.89 13.18 -8.98
N GLU A 161 -2.72 14.04 -7.99
CA GLU A 161 -1.74 15.12 -7.95
C GLU A 161 -0.81 14.91 -6.76
N VAL A 162 0.50 15.04 -6.96
CA VAL A 162 1.48 14.96 -5.87
C VAL A 162 1.33 16.18 -4.97
N GLU A 163 0.89 15.99 -3.74
CA GLU A 163 0.58 17.05 -2.76
C GLU A 163 1.85 17.65 -2.16
N GLU A 164 2.88 16.81 -1.95
CA GLU A 164 4.16 17.19 -1.34
C GLU A 164 5.32 16.37 -1.91
N ASP A 165 6.50 16.96 -1.95
CA ASP A 165 7.75 16.29 -2.33
C ASP A 165 8.75 16.45 -1.18
N LEU A 166 9.15 15.34 -0.57
CA LEU A 166 10.06 15.29 0.56
C LEU A 166 11.51 15.05 0.14
N ILE A 167 11.77 14.90 -1.15
CA ILE A 167 13.11 14.67 -1.69
C ILE A 167 13.88 16.00 -1.72
N LYS A 168 15.15 15.97 -1.33
CA LYS A 168 16.05 17.12 -1.48
C LYS A 168 16.52 17.24 -2.93
N HIS A 169 15.97 18.21 -3.66
CA HIS A 169 16.31 18.42 -5.05
C HIS A 169 17.79 18.77 -5.25
N GLY A 170 18.45 17.96 -6.03
CA GLY A 170 19.90 18.02 -6.31
C GLY A 170 20.69 16.89 -5.64
N ASP A 171 20.12 16.30 -4.59
CA ASP A 171 20.71 15.19 -3.82
C ASP A 171 19.93 13.87 -3.99
N GLU A 172 19.10 13.73 -5.04
CA GLU A 172 18.30 12.53 -5.28
C GLU A 172 19.17 11.26 -5.28
N LEU A 173 18.75 10.27 -4.49
CA LEU A 173 19.40 8.97 -4.44
C LEU A 173 18.99 8.12 -5.64
N VAL A 174 19.94 7.80 -6.52
CA VAL A 174 19.73 7.01 -7.74
C VAL A 174 20.74 5.87 -7.81
N PHE A 175 20.28 4.65 -8.03
CA PHE A 175 21.12 3.46 -8.17
C PHE A 175 21.58 3.24 -9.61
N GLY A 176 22.84 2.86 -9.80
CA GLY A 176 23.41 2.47 -11.10
C GLY A 176 24.87 2.87 -11.28
N GLY A 177 25.47 2.41 -12.37
CA GLY A 177 26.85 2.76 -12.73
C GLY A 177 27.02 4.26 -12.96
N GLY A 178 27.90 4.89 -12.20
CA GLY A 178 28.11 6.34 -12.26
C GLY A 178 27.03 7.20 -11.61
N LYS A 179 26.07 6.59 -10.91
CA LYS A 179 24.96 7.27 -10.24
C LYS A 179 25.31 7.72 -8.81
N SER A 180 24.35 8.28 -8.08
CA SER A 180 24.60 8.87 -6.78
C SER A 180 24.68 7.88 -5.60
N ALA A 181 24.03 6.71 -5.68
CA ALA A 181 24.00 5.71 -4.61
C ALA A 181 25.28 4.87 -4.55
N ARG A 182 26.42 5.52 -4.30
CA ARG A 182 27.75 4.89 -4.19
C ARG A 182 28.46 5.33 -2.92
N ASP A 183 29.48 4.55 -2.51
CA ASP A 183 30.29 4.86 -1.32
C ASP A 183 30.87 6.28 -1.34
N GLY A 184 30.71 6.98 -0.24
CA GLY A 184 31.12 8.38 -0.09
C GLY A 184 30.24 9.40 -0.80
N LEU A 185 29.25 8.97 -1.61
CA LEU A 185 28.25 9.81 -2.23
C LEU A 185 26.94 9.67 -1.44
N GLY A 186 25.89 9.11 -2.03
CA GLY A 186 24.63 8.84 -1.34
C GLY A 186 24.66 7.65 -0.38
N GLN A 187 25.70 6.81 -0.44
CA GLN A 187 25.97 5.77 0.56
C GLN A 187 27.02 6.26 1.56
N ALA A 188 26.64 6.30 2.84
CA ALA A 188 27.53 6.69 3.94
C ALA A 188 28.56 5.60 4.23
N SER A 189 29.82 6.01 4.42
CA SER A 189 30.94 5.13 4.71
C SER A 189 31.07 4.83 6.21
N GLY A 190 31.34 3.56 6.57
CA GLY A 190 31.61 3.16 7.95
C GLY A 190 30.38 3.11 8.88
N VAL A 191 29.19 3.30 8.36
CA VAL A 191 27.93 3.25 9.12
C VAL A 191 27.52 1.79 9.34
N LEU A 192 27.24 1.45 10.59
CA LEU A 192 26.81 0.10 10.97
C LEU A 192 25.32 -0.13 10.68
N ARG A 193 24.93 -1.41 10.66
CA ARG A 193 23.53 -1.82 10.34
C ARG A 193 22.50 -1.17 11.27
N ASP A 194 22.79 -1.02 12.55
CA ASP A 194 21.87 -0.43 13.54
C ASP A 194 21.54 1.04 13.29
N GLN A 195 22.38 1.74 12.54
CA GLN A 195 22.29 3.16 12.22
C GLN A 195 21.71 3.44 10.81
N SER A 196 21.54 2.42 9.96
CA SER A 196 21.09 2.57 8.58
C SER A 196 19.87 1.71 8.25
N ALA A 197 19.18 2.03 7.17
CA ALA A 197 18.11 1.20 6.63
C ALA A 197 18.64 -0.15 6.13
N ASP A 198 17.81 -1.20 6.20
CA ASP A 198 18.08 -2.49 5.56
C ASP A 198 17.68 -2.46 4.08
N LEU A 199 16.63 -1.69 3.74
CA LEU A 199 16.13 -1.49 2.38
C LEU A 199 15.62 -0.06 2.24
N VAL A 200 15.82 0.54 1.07
CA VAL A 200 15.23 1.83 0.67
C VAL A 200 14.54 1.69 -0.69
N ILE A 201 13.32 2.21 -0.81
CA ILE A 201 12.65 2.43 -2.10
C ILE A 201 12.79 3.91 -2.42
N THR A 202 13.49 4.25 -3.52
CA THR A 202 13.87 5.64 -3.82
C THR A 202 12.85 6.35 -4.70
N ASN A 203 12.65 7.66 -4.51
CA ASN A 203 11.91 8.57 -5.41
C ASN A 203 10.48 8.10 -5.78
N ALA A 204 9.79 7.37 -4.92
CA ALA A 204 8.45 6.84 -5.20
C ALA A 204 7.34 7.88 -4.96
N VAL A 205 6.26 7.79 -5.72
CA VAL A 205 4.99 8.42 -5.35
C VAL A 205 4.25 7.50 -4.38
N ILE A 206 3.93 7.98 -3.21
CA ILE A 206 3.21 7.24 -2.17
C ILE A 206 1.75 7.65 -2.20
N VAL A 207 0.83 6.67 -2.23
CA VAL A 207 -0.60 6.88 -2.05
C VAL A 207 -1.03 6.17 -0.76
N ASP A 208 -1.25 6.95 0.27
CA ASP A 208 -1.56 6.44 1.61
C ASP A 208 -2.72 7.22 2.24
N ALA A 209 -3.57 6.52 2.98
CA ALA A 209 -4.77 7.11 3.60
C ALA A 209 -4.44 8.17 4.66
N LYS A 210 -3.28 8.10 5.31
CA LYS A 210 -2.87 9.03 6.36
C LYS A 210 -1.73 9.96 5.96
N LEU A 211 -0.75 9.45 5.21
CA LEU A 211 0.37 10.27 4.73
C LEU A 211 -0.02 11.15 3.55
N GLY A 212 -1.10 10.82 2.83
CA GLY A 212 -1.52 11.56 1.65
C GLY A 212 -0.90 11.03 0.36
N ILE A 213 -0.81 11.90 -0.64
CA ILE A 213 -0.20 11.60 -1.95
C ILE A 213 1.10 12.40 -2.06
N ILE A 214 2.20 11.75 -1.72
CA ILE A 214 3.50 12.41 -1.56
C ILE A 214 4.59 11.72 -2.38
N LYS A 215 5.63 12.47 -2.75
CA LYS A 215 6.86 11.91 -3.29
C LYS A 215 7.90 11.82 -2.18
N ALA A 216 8.48 10.63 -1.99
CA ALA A 216 9.51 10.41 -0.97
C ALA A 216 10.29 9.12 -1.22
N ASP A 217 11.37 8.94 -0.48
CA ASP A 217 12.01 7.65 -0.25
C ASP A 217 11.33 6.95 0.93
N ILE A 218 11.28 5.61 0.88
CA ILE A 218 10.75 4.77 1.96
C ILE A 218 11.89 3.96 2.54
N GLY A 219 12.27 4.25 3.77
CA GLY A 219 13.26 3.48 4.53
C GLY A 219 12.63 2.34 5.30
N ILE A 220 13.28 1.19 5.30
CA ILE A 220 12.82 -0.02 5.96
C ILE A 220 13.93 -0.57 6.85
N LYS A 221 13.57 -0.95 8.08
CA LYS A 221 14.47 -1.52 9.10
C LYS A 221 13.78 -2.64 9.84
N ASP A 222 14.44 -3.81 9.95
CA ASP A 222 13.91 -4.96 10.69
C ASP A 222 12.45 -5.33 10.30
N GLY A 223 12.16 -5.25 9.00
CA GLY A 223 10.84 -5.55 8.43
C GLY A 223 9.76 -4.51 8.67
N LYS A 224 10.10 -3.34 9.19
CA LYS A 224 9.19 -2.22 9.49
C LYS A 224 9.56 -0.96 8.73
N ILE A 225 8.59 -0.10 8.51
CA ILE A 225 8.85 1.25 8.02
C ILE A 225 9.71 2.01 9.04
N LEU A 226 10.91 2.40 8.64
CA LEU A 226 11.83 3.23 9.41
C LEU A 226 11.41 4.70 9.33
N GLY A 227 11.01 5.12 8.14
CA GLY A 227 10.57 6.48 7.85
C GLY A 227 10.24 6.67 6.38
N VAL A 228 9.56 7.76 6.10
CA VAL A 228 9.25 8.27 4.76
C VAL A 228 9.82 9.68 4.67
N GLY A 229 10.73 9.93 3.73
CA GLY A 229 11.46 11.20 3.65
C GLY A 229 12.57 11.17 2.61
N ASN A 230 13.71 11.79 2.91
CA ASN A 230 14.88 11.90 2.04
C ASN A 230 15.97 10.92 2.47
N ALA A 231 16.35 9.99 1.60
CA ALA A 231 17.37 8.98 1.89
C ALA A 231 18.74 9.37 1.33
N GLY A 232 19.81 9.05 2.08
CA GLY A 232 21.15 9.31 1.60
C GLY A 232 22.24 9.23 2.65
N ASN A 233 23.27 10.05 2.45
CA ASN A 233 24.48 10.14 3.26
C ASN A 233 24.54 11.50 3.97
N PRO A 234 24.32 11.57 5.29
CA PRO A 234 24.32 12.82 6.04
C PRO A 234 25.70 13.49 6.11
N ASP A 235 26.75 12.81 5.68
CA ASP A 235 28.10 13.38 5.64
C ASP A 235 28.26 14.42 4.53
N VAL A 236 27.56 14.25 3.41
CA VAL A 236 27.71 15.09 2.20
C VAL A 236 26.41 15.58 1.58
N MET A 237 25.26 15.15 2.12
CA MET A 237 23.92 15.53 1.66
C MET A 237 23.17 16.25 2.80
N ASP A 238 22.31 17.22 2.43
CA ASP A 238 21.48 17.96 3.38
C ASP A 238 20.15 17.20 3.65
N ASP A 239 19.57 17.47 4.81
CA ASP A 239 18.21 17.03 5.19
C ASP A 239 17.97 15.52 5.01
N VAL A 240 18.94 14.69 5.39
CA VAL A 240 18.83 13.23 5.30
C VAL A 240 18.05 12.68 6.48
N ASP A 241 16.90 12.07 6.20
CA ASP A 241 16.04 11.40 7.18
C ASP A 241 16.38 9.90 7.33
N ILE A 242 16.82 9.27 6.23
CA ILE A 242 17.03 7.82 6.12
C ILE A 242 18.48 7.58 5.69
N ILE A 243 19.30 7.05 6.60
CA ILE A 243 20.72 6.79 6.30
C ILE A 243 20.84 5.52 5.45
N VAL A 244 21.54 5.64 4.32
CA VAL A 244 21.92 4.55 3.42
C VAL A 244 23.38 4.18 3.66
N SER A 245 23.69 2.89 3.78
CA SER A 245 25.03 2.38 4.00
C SER A 245 25.32 1.14 3.17
N SER A 246 26.48 0.53 3.34
CA SER A 246 26.81 -0.77 2.72
C SER A 246 25.90 -1.93 3.18
N ASN A 247 25.05 -1.71 4.19
CA ASN A 247 24.06 -2.67 4.67
C ASN A 247 22.67 -2.50 4.02
N THR A 248 22.50 -1.50 3.16
CA THR A 248 21.20 -1.11 2.61
C THR A 248 21.03 -1.65 1.18
N GLU A 249 19.94 -2.38 0.95
CA GLU A 249 19.47 -2.71 -0.40
C GLU A 249 18.67 -1.54 -0.98
N ILE A 250 18.64 -1.41 -2.32
CA ILE A 250 17.94 -0.31 -3.00
C ILE A 250 16.95 -0.87 -4.02
N ILE A 251 15.71 -0.42 -3.95
CA ILE A 251 14.70 -0.58 -4.99
C ILE A 251 14.49 0.78 -5.64
N SER A 252 14.71 0.86 -6.94
CA SER A 252 14.40 2.06 -7.73
C SER A 252 12.89 2.26 -7.82
N GLY A 253 12.42 3.30 -7.14
CA GLY A 253 11.01 3.70 -7.08
C GLY A 253 10.64 4.82 -8.05
N GLU A 254 11.61 5.33 -8.83
CA GLU A 254 11.34 6.30 -9.88
C GLU A 254 10.25 5.79 -10.83
N HIS A 255 9.27 6.63 -11.13
CA HIS A 255 8.11 6.29 -11.97
C HIS A 255 7.21 5.18 -11.41
N THR A 256 7.23 4.94 -10.11
CA THR A 256 6.32 3.99 -9.45
C THR A 256 5.40 4.68 -8.46
N ILE A 257 4.28 4.01 -8.18
CA ILE A 257 3.38 4.35 -7.08
C ILE A 257 3.51 3.26 -6.02
N CYS A 258 3.66 3.66 -4.76
CA CYS A 258 3.70 2.75 -3.62
C CYS A 258 2.45 2.92 -2.76
N THR A 259 1.82 1.80 -2.39
CA THR A 259 0.69 1.76 -1.45
C THR A 259 0.98 0.79 -0.33
N ALA A 260 0.29 0.95 0.81
CA ALA A 260 0.23 -0.11 1.81
C ALA A 260 -0.44 -1.36 1.20
N GLY A 261 -0.10 -2.54 1.72
CA GLY A 261 -0.73 -3.78 1.33
C GLY A 261 -2.23 -3.80 1.64
N THR A 262 -3.02 -4.30 0.70
CA THR A 262 -4.46 -4.46 0.87
C THR A 262 -4.77 -5.46 1.98
N ILE A 263 -5.82 -5.18 2.74
CA ILE A 263 -6.38 -6.03 3.79
C ILE A 263 -7.76 -6.47 3.36
N ASP A 264 -7.95 -7.76 3.19
CA ASP A 264 -9.27 -8.34 2.93
C ASP A 264 -9.81 -8.97 4.22
N SER A 265 -10.92 -8.44 4.70
CA SER A 265 -11.52 -8.80 5.99
C SER A 265 -12.75 -9.70 5.88
N HIS A 266 -12.98 -10.30 4.69
CA HIS A 266 -14.11 -11.21 4.47
C HIS A 266 -13.66 -12.39 3.61
N ILE A 267 -13.01 -13.38 4.24
CA ILE A 267 -12.42 -14.53 3.56
C ILE A 267 -13.07 -15.82 4.03
N HIS A 268 -13.58 -16.64 3.08
CA HIS A 268 -13.89 -18.05 3.28
C HIS A 268 -12.63 -18.86 2.99
N PHE A 269 -12.02 -19.46 4.01
CA PHE A 269 -10.81 -20.28 3.83
C PHE A 269 -11.17 -21.69 3.30
N ILE A 270 -11.66 -21.76 2.05
CA ILE A 270 -12.02 -23.00 1.37
C ILE A 270 -10.79 -23.64 0.74
N SER A 271 -10.05 -22.89 -0.08
CA SER A 271 -8.83 -23.36 -0.75
C SER A 271 -7.63 -22.52 -0.35
N PRO A 272 -6.50 -23.15 0.05
CA PRO A 272 -5.29 -22.39 0.42
C PRO A 272 -4.65 -21.66 -0.78
N GLN A 273 -4.92 -22.09 -2.01
CA GLN A 273 -4.36 -21.47 -3.22
C GLN A 273 -4.82 -20.02 -3.41
N GLN A 274 -5.98 -19.63 -2.88
CA GLN A 274 -6.44 -18.24 -2.92
C GLN A 274 -5.46 -17.25 -2.28
N ALA A 275 -4.59 -17.72 -1.36
CA ALA A 275 -3.56 -16.88 -0.76
C ALA A 275 -2.52 -16.39 -1.80
N ILE A 276 -2.27 -17.18 -2.85
CA ILE A 276 -1.38 -16.81 -3.96
C ILE A 276 -2.06 -15.75 -4.83
N ASP A 277 -3.35 -15.93 -5.14
CA ASP A 277 -4.13 -14.93 -5.91
C ASP A 277 -4.24 -13.61 -5.12
N ALA A 278 -4.43 -13.70 -3.79
CA ALA A 278 -4.45 -12.56 -2.90
C ALA A 278 -3.17 -11.73 -3.01
N ILE A 279 -2.01 -12.34 -2.74
CA ILE A 279 -0.74 -11.60 -2.73
C ILE A 279 -0.38 -11.07 -4.13
N CYS A 280 -0.69 -11.80 -5.20
CA CYS A 280 -0.46 -11.34 -6.58
C CYS A 280 -1.32 -10.13 -6.96
N ASN A 281 -2.44 -9.88 -6.29
CA ASN A 281 -3.27 -8.68 -6.46
C ASN A 281 -2.95 -7.56 -5.44
N GLY A 282 -1.96 -7.77 -4.57
CA GLY A 282 -1.53 -6.79 -3.57
C GLY A 282 -2.20 -6.95 -2.20
N THR A 283 -2.96 -8.00 -1.97
CA THR A 283 -3.50 -8.32 -0.64
C THR A 283 -2.42 -8.98 0.21
N THR A 284 -2.04 -8.35 1.31
CA THR A 284 -0.98 -8.83 2.22
C THR A 284 -1.52 -9.35 3.54
N THR A 285 -2.80 -9.10 3.82
CA THR A 285 -3.48 -9.53 5.05
C THR A 285 -4.86 -10.08 4.73
N MET A 286 -5.17 -11.27 5.24
CA MET A 286 -6.43 -11.98 5.04
C MET A 286 -7.07 -12.28 6.41
N ILE A 287 -8.29 -11.77 6.63
CA ILE A 287 -9.08 -12.03 7.85
C ILE A 287 -10.39 -12.69 7.45
N GLY A 288 -10.75 -13.76 8.13
CA GLY A 288 -11.97 -14.50 7.86
C GLY A 288 -12.03 -15.80 8.63
N GLY A 289 -12.73 -16.79 8.11
CA GLY A 289 -12.85 -18.09 8.75
C GLY A 289 -13.07 -19.23 7.77
N GLY A 290 -12.93 -20.44 8.27
CA GLY A 290 -13.11 -21.65 7.50
C GLY A 290 -12.08 -22.73 7.83
N THR A 291 -12.25 -23.91 7.26
CA THR A 291 -11.45 -25.11 7.53
C THR A 291 -11.23 -25.97 6.29
N GLY A 292 -11.37 -25.39 5.10
CA GLY A 292 -11.40 -26.13 3.83
C GLY A 292 -12.82 -26.20 3.26
N PRO A 293 -13.08 -27.05 2.24
CA PRO A 293 -14.36 -27.13 1.52
C PRO A 293 -15.45 -27.89 2.33
N ALA A 294 -15.66 -27.48 3.58
CA ALA A 294 -16.75 -27.95 4.41
C ALA A 294 -17.99 -27.07 4.20
N ASP A 295 -19.19 -27.61 4.36
CA ASP A 295 -20.44 -26.87 4.15
C ASP A 295 -20.52 -25.60 5.00
N GLY A 296 -20.11 -25.68 6.28
CA GLY A 296 -20.03 -24.51 7.16
C GLY A 296 -19.04 -23.45 6.66
N THR A 297 -17.93 -23.81 6.02
CA THR A 297 -16.98 -22.88 5.42
C THR A 297 -17.51 -22.30 4.11
N ASN A 298 -18.15 -23.13 3.28
CA ASN A 298 -18.72 -22.69 2.00
C ASN A 298 -19.76 -21.58 2.19
N ALA A 299 -20.61 -21.72 3.21
CA ALA A 299 -21.65 -20.75 3.53
C ALA A 299 -21.16 -19.63 4.46
N THR A 300 -20.24 -19.91 5.40
CA THR A 300 -19.89 -18.96 6.48
C THR A 300 -18.40 -18.76 6.62
N THR A 301 -17.97 -17.64 7.17
CA THR A 301 -16.56 -17.32 7.48
C THR A 301 -16.21 -17.68 8.93
N CYS A 302 -16.50 -18.90 9.35
CA CYS A 302 -16.27 -19.36 10.71
C CYS A 302 -15.22 -20.47 10.79
N THR A 303 -14.26 -20.33 11.70
CA THR A 303 -13.34 -21.42 12.09
C THR A 303 -13.73 -21.91 13.48
N PRO A 304 -14.55 -22.99 13.60
CA PRO A 304 -15.19 -23.35 14.87
C PRO A 304 -14.25 -24.18 15.76
N GLY A 305 -14.15 -23.79 17.03
CA GLY A 305 -13.53 -24.56 18.10
C GLY A 305 -12.01 -24.62 18.08
N GLU A 306 -11.43 -24.96 19.24
CA GLU A 306 -9.97 -24.99 19.46
C GLU A 306 -9.22 -25.81 18.43
N PHE A 307 -9.69 -27.02 18.13
CA PHE A 307 -9.00 -27.92 17.21
C PHE A 307 -8.81 -27.30 15.82
N ASN A 308 -9.88 -26.75 15.26
CA ASN A 308 -9.82 -26.16 13.91
C ASN A 308 -9.00 -24.87 13.90
N ILE A 309 -9.15 -24.01 14.90
CA ILE A 309 -8.36 -22.75 15.02
C ILE A 309 -6.87 -23.08 15.05
N HIS A 310 -6.44 -24.04 15.87
CA HIS A 310 -5.04 -24.45 15.96
C HIS A 310 -4.53 -25.00 14.63
N LYS A 311 -5.31 -25.85 13.94
CA LYS A 311 -4.91 -26.38 12.63
C LYS A 311 -4.79 -25.31 11.56
N MET A 312 -5.70 -24.35 11.54
CA MET A 312 -5.65 -23.25 10.58
C MET A 312 -4.45 -22.32 10.86
N ILE A 313 -4.16 -21.98 12.11
CA ILE A 313 -2.97 -21.20 12.47
C ILE A 313 -1.68 -21.91 12.03
N GLN A 314 -1.56 -23.23 12.24
CA GLN A 314 -0.41 -24.02 11.79
C GLN A 314 -0.31 -24.09 10.25
N ALA A 315 -1.44 -24.23 9.55
CA ALA A 315 -1.46 -24.38 8.08
C ALA A 315 -0.97 -23.13 7.34
N VAL A 316 -1.23 -21.93 7.88
CA VAL A 316 -0.88 -20.67 7.20
C VAL A 316 0.58 -20.24 7.38
N GLU A 317 1.39 -21.01 8.10
CA GLU A 317 2.85 -20.79 8.13
C GLU A 317 3.50 -20.90 6.75
N GLU A 318 2.84 -21.61 5.82
CA GLU A 318 3.35 -21.83 4.46
C GLU A 318 3.19 -20.60 3.53
N PHE A 319 2.51 -19.53 3.97
CA PHE A 319 2.25 -18.35 3.13
C PHE A 319 2.94 -17.10 3.67
N PRO A 320 3.50 -16.24 2.79
CA PRO A 320 4.10 -14.96 3.17
C PRO A 320 3.02 -13.86 3.31
N LEU A 321 1.93 -14.14 4.00
CA LEU A 321 0.83 -13.21 4.27
C LEU A 321 0.54 -13.17 5.77
N ASN A 322 -0.10 -12.08 6.19
CA ASN A 322 -0.70 -12.02 7.51
C ASN A 322 -2.08 -12.68 7.48
N PHE A 323 -2.44 -13.35 8.56
CA PHE A 323 -3.74 -14.00 8.70
C PHE A 323 -4.42 -13.63 10.01
N GLY A 324 -5.76 -13.69 10.02
CA GLY A 324 -6.58 -13.64 11.22
C GLY A 324 -7.78 -14.57 11.08
N PHE A 325 -8.06 -15.38 12.09
CA PHE A 325 -9.15 -16.33 12.07
C PHE A 325 -10.29 -15.88 12.98
N LEU A 326 -11.50 -15.80 12.41
CA LEU A 326 -12.74 -15.54 13.13
C LEU A 326 -13.36 -16.87 13.54
N CYS A 327 -13.65 -17.03 14.83
CA CYS A 327 -14.35 -18.20 15.32
C CYS A 327 -15.87 -18.10 15.12
N LYS A 328 -16.58 -19.21 15.31
CA LYS A 328 -18.04 -19.26 15.25
C LYS A 328 -18.64 -18.54 16.46
N GLY A 329 -19.29 -17.40 16.21
CA GLY A 329 -19.91 -16.56 17.21
C GLY A 329 -21.36 -16.94 17.59
N ASN A 330 -21.95 -17.87 16.84
CA ASN A 330 -23.36 -18.28 17.02
C ASN A 330 -23.52 -19.25 18.19
N ASP A 331 -23.50 -18.71 19.41
CA ASP A 331 -23.85 -19.38 20.64
C ASP A 331 -24.55 -18.38 21.58
N SER A 332 -25.61 -18.79 22.25
CA SER A 332 -26.34 -17.97 23.21
C SER A 332 -25.73 -18.00 24.61
N GLN A 333 -24.61 -18.72 24.83
CA GLN A 333 -23.84 -18.77 26.05
C GLN A 333 -22.41 -18.33 25.80
N GLU A 334 -21.82 -17.64 26.77
CA GLU A 334 -20.49 -17.01 26.57
C GLU A 334 -19.31 -17.95 26.72
N GLU A 335 -19.47 -19.05 27.47
CA GLU A 335 -18.38 -19.94 27.85
C GLU A 335 -17.69 -20.58 26.62
N SER A 336 -18.48 -21.08 25.67
CA SER A 336 -17.94 -21.68 24.46
C SER A 336 -17.26 -20.65 23.52
N LEU A 337 -17.75 -19.41 23.52
CA LEU A 337 -17.16 -18.31 22.78
C LEU A 337 -15.82 -17.88 23.39
N MET A 338 -15.74 -17.80 24.71
CA MET A 338 -14.51 -17.52 25.45
C MET A 338 -13.43 -18.56 25.20
N GLU A 339 -13.80 -19.85 25.15
CA GLU A 339 -12.90 -20.95 24.81
C GLU A 339 -12.25 -20.75 23.44
N GLN A 340 -13.04 -20.41 22.43
CA GLN A 340 -12.57 -20.17 21.08
C GLN A 340 -11.65 -18.93 20.96
N ILE A 341 -11.94 -17.86 21.69
CA ILE A 341 -11.05 -16.70 21.76
C ILE A 341 -9.70 -17.07 22.41
N ARG A 342 -9.71 -17.85 23.51
CA ARG A 342 -8.49 -18.36 24.15
C ARG A 342 -7.70 -19.32 23.25
N ALA A 343 -8.40 -20.04 22.37
CA ALA A 343 -7.78 -20.93 21.38
C ALA A 343 -7.04 -20.19 20.26
N GLY A 344 -7.19 -18.88 20.14
CA GLY A 344 -6.43 -18.08 19.19
C GLY A 344 -7.22 -17.37 18.11
N ALA A 345 -8.53 -17.37 18.17
CA ALA A 345 -9.34 -16.54 17.27
C ALA A 345 -9.06 -15.05 17.50
N CYS A 346 -8.95 -14.27 16.43
CA CYS A 346 -8.78 -12.81 16.50
C CYS A 346 -10.11 -12.05 16.60
N GLY A 347 -11.24 -12.74 16.51
CA GLY A 347 -12.58 -12.19 16.59
C GLY A 347 -13.64 -13.26 16.41
N LEU A 348 -14.90 -12.84 16.41
CA LEU A 348 -16.07 -13.72 16.27
C LEU A 348 -16.81 -13.42 14.98
N LYS A 349 -17.38 -14.45 14.35
CA LYS A 349 -18.28 -14.32 13.20
C LYS A 349 -19.66 -14.86 13.53
N LEU A 350 -20.66 -14.02 13.33
CA LEU A 350 -22.07 -14.38 13.35
C LEU A 350 -22.56 -14.59 11.91
N HIS A 351 -23.29 -15.67 11.67
CA HIS A 351 -23.87 -15.98 10.35
C HIS A 351 -25.28 -16.58 10.50
N GLU A 352 -26.19 -16.20 9.61
CA GLU A 352 -27.59 -16.67 9.68
C GLU A 352 -27.74 -18.18 9.61
N ASP A 353 -26.90 -18.87 8.80
CA ASP A 353 -26.94 -20.33 8.68
C ASP A 353 -26.68 -21.06 10.00
N TRP A 354 -26.05 -20.37 10.96
CA TRP A 354 -25.85 -20.82 12.34
C TRP A 354 -26.84 -20.22 13.33
N GLY A 355 -27.79 -19.38 12.88
CA GLY A 355 -28.76 -18.69 13.69
C GLY A 355 -28.27 -17.35 14.24
N THR A 356 -28.35 -16.28 13.46
CA THR A 356 -28.04 -14.90 13.89
C THR A 356 -29.25 -14.29 14.57
N THR A 357 -29.48 -14.67 15.83
CA THR A 357 -30.60 -14.22 16.66
C THR A 357 -30.19 -13.12 17.64
N PRO A 358 -31.11 -12.34 18.21
CA PRO A 358 -30.78 -11.35 19.25
C PRO A 358 -29.95 -11.91 20.41
N ALA A 359 -30.22 -13.18 20.79
CA ALA A 359 -29.47 -13.84 21.87
C ALA A 359 -28.00 -14.09 21.49
N THR A 360 -27.74 -14.64 20.28
CA THR A 360 -26.37 -14.89 19.81
C THR A 360 -25.59 -13.60 19.56
N ILE A 361 -26.25 -12.55 19.02
CA ILE A 361 -25.66 -11.22 18.86
C ILE A 361 -25.20 -10.68 20.22
N ASN A 362 -26.08 -10.76 21.23
CA ASN A 362 -25.77 -10.26 22.56
C ASN A 362 -24.60 -11.02 23.22
N SER A 363 -24.59 -12.36 23.17
CA SER A 363 -23.50 -13.18 23.73
C SER A 363 -22.16 -12.91 23.05
N ALA A 364 -22.14 -12.86 21.72
CA ALA A 364 -20.90 -12.58 20.96
C ALA A 364 -20.34 -11.20 21.31
N LEU A 365 -21.17 -10.17 21.37
CA LEU A 365 -20.76 -8.81 21.73
C LEU A 365 -20.31 -8.70 23.18
N ASN A 366 -20.93 -9.43 24.11
CA ASN A 366 -20.47 -9.47 25.51
C ASN A 366 -19.06 -10.08 25.63
N VAL A 367 -18.77 -11.14 24.88
CA VAL A 367 -17.43 -11.75 24.85
C VAL A 367 -16.44 -10.79 24.21
N ALA A 368 -16.81 -10.17 23.08
CA ALA A 368 -15.95 -9.21 22.39
C ALA A 368 -15.59 -8.01 23.31
N ASP A 369 -16.55 -7.48 24.05
CA ASP A 369 -16.33 -6.37 25.01
C ASP A 369 -15.38 -6.75 26.14
N LYS A 370 -15.40 -8.03 26.58
CA LYS A 370 -14.48 -8.56 27.60
C LYS A 370 -13.07 -8.84 27.09
N THR A 371 -12.92 -9.10 25.79
CA THR A 371 -11.68 -9.61 25.20
C THR A 371 -11.01 -8.65 24.22
N ASP A 372 -11.59 -7.47 24.00
CA ASP A 372 -11.18 -6.47 23.01
C ASP A 372 -10.98 -7.06 21.62
N THR A 373 -11.94 -7.88 21.18
CA THR A 373 -11.94 -8.50 19.85
C THR A 373 -13.10 -7.97 19.00
N GLN A 374 -13.04 -8.14 17.67
CA GLN A 374 -14.12 -7.70 16.78
C GLN A 374 -15.18 -8.79 16.62
N VAL A 375 -16.43 -8.36 16.38
CA VAL A 375 -17.52 -9.22 15.88
C VAL A 375 -17.83 -8.81 14.45
N ALA A 376 -17.77 -9.76 13.52
CA ALA A 376 -18.28 -9.61 12.17
C ALA A 376 -19.65 -10.31 12.04
N ILE A 377 -20.58 -9.69 11.34
CA ILE A 377 -21.96 -10.21 11.24
C ILE A 377 -22.47 -10.29 9.81
N HIS A 378 -23.02 -11.44 9.45
CA HIS A 378 -24.01 -11.66 8.42
C HIS A 378 -25.37 -11.73 9.11
N THR A 379 -26.22 -10.72 8.89
CA THR A 379 -27.51 -10.61 9.59
C THR A 379 -28.57 -11.56 9.03
N ASP A 380 -29.68 -11.70 9.73
CA ASP A 380 -30.80 -12.61 9.37
C ASP A 380 -31.50 -12.16 8.08
N THR A 381 -31.16 -12.76 6.96
CA THR A 381 -31.73 -12.45 5.64
C THR A 381 -33.22 -12.84 5.55
N LEU A 382 -33.60 -13.92 6.26
CA LEU A 382 -34.97 -14.43 6.27
C LEU A 382 -35.93 -13.51 7.05
N ASN A 383 -35.40 -12.57 7.85
CA ASN A 383 -36.17 -11.81 8.83
C ASN A 383 -36.92 -12.74 9.81
N GLU A 384 -36.38 -13.93 10.07
CA GLU A 384 -37.04 -14.98 10.87
C GLU A 384 -37.18 -14.55 12.36
N CYS A 385 -36.15 -13.85 12.87
CA CYS A 385 -36.10 -13.41 14.27
C CYS A 385 -36.34 -11.91 14.44
N GLY A 386 -36.77 -11.22 13.42
CA GLY A 386 -37.03 -9.78 13.43
C GLY A 386 -36.48 -9.06 12.19
N TYR A 387 -36.74 -7.79 12.11
CA TYR A 387 -36.24 -6.92 11.03
C TYR A 387 -34.89 -6.28 11.40
N VAL A 388 -34.35 -5.47 10.50
CA VAL A 388 -33.08 -4.77 10.73
C VAL A 388 -33.07 -3.93 12.03
N ASP A 389 -34.20 -3.33 12.39
CA ASP A 389 -34.33 -2.53 13.62
C ASP A 389 -34.19 -3.40 14.88
N ASP A 390 -34.67 -4.66 14.87
CA ASP A 390 -34.47 -5.63 15.94
C ASP A 390 -33.01 -6.04 16.09
N THR A 391 -32.29 -6.21 14.98
CA THR A 391 -30.85 -6.45 14.98
C THR A 391 -30.08 -5.23 15.54
N ILE A 392 -30.41 -4.00 15.11
CA ILE A 392 -29.83 -2.77 15.68
C ILE A 392 -30.08 -2.70 17.20
N ALA A 393 -31.30 -3.02 17.65
CA ALA A 393 -31.63 -3.07 19.06
C ALA A 393 -30.81 -4.12 19.83
N ALA A 394 -30.58 -5.31 19.24
CA ALA A 394 -29.76 -6.37 19.84
C ALA A 394 -28.28 -5.98 19.93
N ILE A 395 -27.75 -5.25 18.96
CA ILE A 395 -26.40 -4.70 18.97
C ILE A 395 -26.25 -3.67 20.11
N ASN A 396 -27.29 -2.90 20.38
CA ASN A 396 -27.40 -1.97 21.51
C ASN A 396 -26.22 -0.99 21.61
N GLY A 397 -25.87 -0.33 20.49
CA GLY A 397 -24.82 0.69 20.42
C GLY A 397 -23.38 0.17 20.55
N ARG A 398 -23.18 -1.15 20.65
CA ARG A 398 -21.84 -1.76 20.68
C ARG A 398 -21.21 -1.81 19.30
N VAL A 399 -19.88 -1.77 19.23
CA VAL A 399 -19.15 -1.80 17.94
C VAL A 399 -19.31 -3.16 17.26
N ILE A 400 -19.59 -3.14 15.95
CA ILE A 400 -19.69 -4.36 15.15
C ILE A 400 -19.33 -4.08 13.69
N HIS A 401 -18.69 -5.05 13.02
CA HIS A 401 -18.40 -5.02 11.58
C HIS A 401 -19.52 -5.74 10.81
N THR A 402 -20.27 -5.01 10.00
CA THR A 402 -21.33 -5.60 9.17
C THR A 402 -20.78 -5.97 7.79
N TYR A 403 -20.94 -7.23 7.41
CA TYR A 403 -20.58 -7.74 6.10
C TYR A 403 -21.68 -7.42 5.07
N HIS A 404 -21.31 -7.36 3.78
CA HIS A 404 -22.22 -7.10 2.64
C HIS A 404 -23.44 -6.23 3.02
N THR A 405 -23.13 -5.06 3.62
CA THR A 405 -24.11 -4.09 4.12
C THR A 405 -25.06 -3.57 3.03
N GLU A 406 -24.73 -3.82 1.78
CA GLU A 406 -25.59 -3.56 0.61
C GLU A 406 -26.76 -4.54 0.47
N GLY A 407 -26.69 -5.71 1.08
CA GLY A 407 -27.75 -6.70 1.11
C GLY A 407 -27.67 -7.78 0.04
N ALA A 408 -26.94 -7.60 -1.06
CA ALA A 408 -26.86 -8.59 -2.13
C ALA A 408 -26.11 -9.86 -1.72
N GLY A 409 -25.04 -9.74 -0.91
CA GLY A 409 -24.32 -10.87 -0.34
C GLY A 409 -25.04 -11.53 0.85
N GLY A 410 -26.01 -10.88 1.45
CA GLY A 410 -26.75 -11.34 2.61
C GLY A 410 -27.18 -10.21 3.55
N GLY A 411 -28.06 -10.53 4.46
CA GLY A 411 -28.58 -9.58 5.44
C GLY A 411 -30.04 -9.24 5.23
N HIS A 412 -30.65 -8.58 6.22
CA HIS A 412 -32.08 -8.25 6.21
C HIS A 412 -32.56 -7.69 4.88
N ALA A 413 -33.46 -8.38 4.22
CA ALA A 413 -34.07 -7.93 2.98
C ALA A 413 -35.33 -7.10 3.29
N PRO A 414 -35.52 -5.92 2.62
CA PRO A 414 -34.61 -5.31 1.64
C PRO A 414 -33.67 -4.25 2.22
N ASP A 415 -33.70 -4.00 3.51
CA ASP A 415 -33.30 -2.70 4.11
C ASP A 415 -32.10 -2.76 5.06
N ILE A 416 -31.28 -3.82 5.01
CA ILE A 416 -30.03 -3.92 5.80
C ILE A 416 -29.15 -2.67 5.63
N MET A 417 -29.17 -2.03 4.47
CA MET A 417 -28.37 -0.85 4.15
C MET A 417 -28.56 0.30 5.11
N LYS A 418 -29.72 0.41 5.79
CA LYS A 418 -30.00 1.41 6.84
C LYS A 418 -28.94 1.39 7.95
N ILE A 419 -28.41 0.22 8.27
CA ILE A 419 -27.47 0.05 9.39
C ILE A 419 -26.18 0.85 9.20
N ALA A 420 -25.84 1.23 7.94
CA ALA A 420 -24.68 2.07 7.65
C ALA A 420 -24.79 3.51 8.21
N SER A 421 -25.97 3.92 8.65
CA SER A 421 -26.23 5.22 9.30
C SER A 421 -25.90 5.22 10.79
N GLU A 422 -25.62 4.06 11.38
CA GLU A 422 -25.39 3.93 12.83
C GLU A 422 -23.93 4.23 13.21
N PRO A 423 -23.68 5.00 14.31
CA PRO A 423 -22.33 5.45 14.67
C PRO A 423 -21.40 4.36 15.17
N ASN A 424 -21.92 3.23 15.62
CA ASN A 424 -21.18 2.07 16.12
C ASN A 424 -21.03 0.94 15.10
N ILE A 425 -21.58 1.12 13.91
CA ILE A 425 -21.52 0.13 12.84
C ILE A 425 -20.35 0.44 11.88
N LEU A 426 -19.56 -0.57 11.57
CA LEU A 426 -18.44 -0.50 10.64
C LEU A 426 -18.81 -1.30 9.37
N PRO A 427 -19.40 -0.65 8.35
CA PRO A 427 -19.99 -1.35 7.22
C PRO A 427 -18.94 -1.71 6.17
N SER A 428 -19.01 -2.93 5.63
CA SER A 428 -18.28 -3.36 4.46
C SER A 428 -19.21 -3.87 3.35
N SER A 429 -18.69 -3.84 2.14
CA SER A 429 -19.32 -4.33 0.94
C SER A 429 -18.45 -5.42 0.30
N THR A 430 -19.01 -6.23 -0.59
CA THR A 430 -18.31 -7.31 -1.28
C THR A 430 -18.06 -6.99 -2.74
N ASN A 431 -16.97 -7.49 -3.29
CA ASN A 431 -16.50 -7.08 -4.60
C ASN A 431 -17.35 -7.51 -5.82
N PRO A 432 -18.14 -8.60 -5.82
CA PRO A 432 -18.90 -8.99 -7.01
C PRO A 432 -19.98 -7.99 -7.44
N THR A 433 -20.56 -7.25 -6.50
CA THR A 433 -21.55 -6.20 -6.84
C THR A 433 -20.88 -4.90 -7.30
N ARG A 434 -19.56 -4.83 -7.22
CA ARG A 434 -18.77 -3.61 -7.46
C ARG A 434 -17.91 -3.68 -8.73
N PRO A 435 -17.96 -2.64 -9.56
CA PRO A 435 -19.06 -1.67 -9.68
C PRO A 435 -20.33 -2.30 -10.26
N PHE A 436 -21.49 -1.68 -10.07
CA PHE A 436 -22.71 -2.12 -10.74
C PHE A 436 -22.57 -2.04 -12.26
N THR A 437 -22.71 -3.18 -12.93
CA THR A 437 -22.59 -3.35 -14.38
C THR A 437 -23.84 -4.03 -14.96
N THR A 438 -23.96 -4.06 -16.29
CA THR A 438 -25.07 -4.71 -16.98
C THR A 438 -25.22 -6.21 -16.68
N ASN A 439 -24.15 -6.87 -16.24
CA ASN A 439 -24.13 -8.31 -15.95
C ASN A 439 -24.28 -8.63 -14.45
N THR A 440 -24.19 -7.63 -13.58
CA THR A 440 -24.10 -7.85 -12.12
C THR A 440 -25.28 -8.63 -11.57
N LEU A 441 -26.50 -8.35 -12.02
CA LEU A 441 -27.71 -8.99 -11.48
C LEU A 441 -27.74 -10.48 -11.78
N GLU A 442 -27.53 -10.87 -13.06
CA GLU A 442 -27.56 -12.28 -13.48
C GLU A 442 -26.41 -13.06 -12.81
N GLU A 443 -25.18 -12.53 -12.87
CA GLU A 443 -24.00 -13.18 -12.26
C GLU A 443 -24.21 -13.38 -10.75
N HIS A 444 -24.77 -12.38 -10.08
CA HIS A 444 -24.92 -12.44 -8.62
C HIS A 444 -26.06 -13.37 -8.20
N LEU A 445 -27.14 -13.43 -8.99
CA LEU A 445 -28.24 -14.37 -8.77
C LEU A 445 -27.76 -15.82 -8.87
N ASP A 446 -26.97 -16.13 -9.90
CA ASP A 446 -26.38 -17.46 -10.07
C ASP A 446 -25.45 -17.83 -8.90
N MET A 447 -24.61 -16.90 -8.46
CA MET A 447 -23.75 -17.11 -7.27
C MET A 447 -24.58 -17.37 -6.02
N MET A 448 -25.66 -16.62 -5.80
CA MET A 448 -26.57 -16.79 -4.67
C MET A 448 -27.17 -18.19 -4.64
N MET A 449 -27.70 -18.65 -5.75
CA MET A 449 -28.32 -19.99 -5.87
C MET A 449 -27.32 -21.09 -5.52
N VAL A 450 -26.08 -20.96 -5.93
CA VAL A 450 -25.02 -21.96 -5.69
C VAL A 450 -24.50 -21.90 -4.26
N CYS A 451 -24.12 -20.70 -3.77
CA CYS A 451 -23.45 -20.57 -2.47
C CYS A 451 -24.34 -20.90 -1.28
N HIS A 452 -25.64 -20.60 -1.38
CA HIS A 452 -26.61 -20.91 -0.32
C HIS A 452 -27.34 -22.25 -0.52
N HIS A 453 -26.86 -23.10 -1.42
CA HIS A 453 -27.44 -24.40 -1.72
C HIS A 453 -28.95 -24.34 -2.05
N LEU A 454 -29.39 -23.25 -2.71
CA LEU A 454 -30.77 -23.02 -3.09
C LEU A 454 -31.18 -23.95 -4.25
N ASN A 455 -32.44 -24.40 -4.22
CA ASN A 455 -32.97 -25.30 -5.22
C ASN A 455 -33.92 -24.55 -6.18
N PRO A 456 -33.61 -24.47 -7.50
CA PRO A 456 -34.47 -23.78 -8.46
C PRO A 456 -35.85 -24.44 -8.67
N SER A 457 -36.09 -25.61 -8.07
CA SER A 457 -37.40 -26.26 -8.05
C SER A 457 -38.26 -25.89 -6.84
N VAL A 458 -37.69 -25.11 -5.89
CA VAL A 458 -38.39 -24.65 -4.68
C VAL A 458 -38.73 -23.17 -4.84
N PRO A 459 -40.04 -22.80 -4.94
CA PRO A 459 -40.42 -21.39 -5.15
C PRO A 459 -39.94 -20.43 -4.06
N GLU A 460 -39.87 -20.90 -2.82
CA GLU A 460 -39.40 -20.12 -1.68
C GLU A 460 -37.92 -19.79 -1.81
N ASP A 461 -37.09 -20.70 -2.31
CA ASP A 461 -35.66 -20.48 -2.56
C ASP A 461 -35.44 -19.44 -3.66
N ILE A 462 -36.24 -19.49 -4.72
CA ILE A 462 -36.21 -18.49 -5.79
C ILE A 462 -36.61 -17.12 -5.23
N SER A 463 -37.69 -17.04 -4.48
CA SER A 463 -38.18 -15.80 -3.87
C SER A 463 -37.15 -15.21 -2.89
N PHE A 464 -36.47 -16.07 -2.15
CA PHE A 464 -35.37 -15.66 -1.26
C PHE A 464 -34.24 -15.01 -2.05
N ALA A 465 -33.74 -15.64 -3.11
CA ALA A 465 -32.68 -15.09 -3.94
C ALA A 465 -33.09 -13.76 -4.59
N GLU A 466 -34.28 -13.71 -5.19
CA GLU A 466 -34.81 -12.51 -5.86
C GLU A 466 -35.09 -11.36 -4.89
N SER A 467 -35.37 -11.62 -3.61
CA SER A 467 -35.56 -10.55 -2.60
C SER A 467 -34.28 -9.79 -2.27
N ARG A 468 -33.12 -10.38 -2.52
CA ARG A 468 -31.79 -9.82 -2.21
C ARG A 468 -31.10 -9.17 -3.39
N ILE A 469 -31.25 -9.73 -4.59
CA ILE A 469 -30.55 -9.28 -5.80
C ILE A 469 -31.42 -8.29 -6.55
N ARG A 470 -31.23 -6.99 -6.29
CA ARG A 470 -32.04 -5.90 -6.85
C ARG A 470 -31.16 -4.79 -7.44
N ALA A 471 -31.58 -4.28 -8.61
CA ALA A 471 -30.89 -3.19 -9.29
C ALA A 471 -30.81 -1.92 -8.44
N GLU A 472 -31.90 -1.63 -7.71
CA GLU A 472 -32.05 -0.40 -6.93
C GLU A 472 -31.06 -0.35 -5.78
N THR A 473 -30.93 -1.41 -5.01
CA THR A 473 -29.99 -1.47 -3.87
C THR A 473 -28.55 -1.56 -4.33
N ILE A 474 -28.24 -2.32 -5.40
CA ILE A 474 -26.90 -2.42 -5.98
C ILE A 474 -26.46 -1.10 -6.60
N ALA A 475 -27.37 -0.35 -7.25
CA ALA A 475 -27.06 0.98 -7.77
C ALA A 475 -26.77 2.01 -6.64
N ALA A 476 -27.54 1.94 -5.57
CA ALA A 476 -27.34 2.81 -4.40
C ALA A 476 -26.01 2.53 -3.68
N GLU A 477 -25.55 1.28 -3.67
CA GLU A 477 -24.29 0.87 -3.07
C GLU A 477 -23.08 1.62 -3.66
N ASP A 478 -23.02 1.82 -4.99
CA ASP A 478 -21.96 2.63 -5.62
C ASP A 478 -21.91 4.06 -5.06
N ILE A 479 -23.08 4.67 -4.86
CA ILE A 479 -23.21 6.02 -4.28
C ILE A 479 -22.75 6.02 -2.83
N LEU A 480 -23.18 5.04 -2.03
CA LEU A 480 -22.81 4.95 -0.62
C LEU A 480 -21.30 4.73 -0.43
N HIS A 481 -20.64 4.04 -1.35
CA HIS A 481 -19.18 3.98 -1.39
C HIS A 481 -18.57 5.35 -1.68
N ASP A 482 -19.06 6.06 -2.69
CA ASP A 482 -18.47 7.30 -3.14
C ASP A 482 -18.63 8.46 -2.14
N ILE A 483 -19.73 8.48 -1.39
CA ILE A 483 -19.94 9.45 -0.31
C ILE A 483 -19.30 9.05 1.03
N GLY A 484 -18.70 7.85 1.13
CA GLY A 484 -18.03 7.35 2.34
C GLY A 484 -18.98 6.80 3.40
N ALA A 485 -20.20 6.42 3.04
CA ALA A 485 -21.15 5.77 3.96
C ALA A 485 -20.82 4.28 4.16
N ILE A 486 -20.38 3.56 3.14
CA ILE A 486 -19.79 2.22 3.28
C ILE A 486 -18.28 2.38 3.41
N SER A 487 -17.74 1.93 4.56
CA SER A 487 -16.38 2.26 4.99
C SER A 487 -15.29 1.35 4.43
N MET A 488 -15.64 0.13 4.03
CA MET A 488 -14.68 -0.90 3.59
C MET A 488 -15.17 -1.64 2.37
N MET A 489 -14.19 -2.16 1.59
CA MET A 489 -14.39 -3.12 0.51
C MET A 489 -13.66 -4.42 0.87
N SER A 490 -14.32 -5.56 0.71
CA SER A 490 -13.77 -6.89 0.92
C SER A 490 -14.19 -7.83 -0.20
N SER A 491 -13.79 -9.11 -0.16
CA SER A 491 -14.06 -10.01 -1.28
C SER A 491 -15.29 -10.87 -1.12
N ASP A 492 -15.53 -11.43 0.05
CA ASP A 492 -16.38 -12.62 0.22
C ASP A 492 -15.78 -13.82 -0.55
N SER A 493 -14.46 -14.01 -0.38
CA SER A 493 -13.65 -14.88 -1.23
C SER A 493 -14.09 -16.32 -1.18
N GLN A 494 -14.22 -16.93 -2.37
CA GLN A 494 -14.61 -18.30 -2.63
C GLN A 494 -16.07 -18.66 -2.26
N ALA A 495 -16.84 -17.74 -1.64
CA ALA A 495 -18.29 -17.85 -1.58
C ALA A 495 -18.91 -17.00 -2.71
N MET A 496 -19.28 -15.75 -2.42
CA MET A 496 -19.88 -14.88 -3.42
C MET A 496 -18.89 -13.82 -3.97
N GLY A 497 -17.58 -14.09 -3.95
CA GLY A 497 -16.57 -13.16 -4.43
C GLY A 497 -15.19 -13.75 -4.63
N ARG A 498 -14.22 -12.87 -4.94
CA ARG A 498 -12.87 -13.27 -5.34
C ARG A 498 -11.82 -12.34 -4.73
N VAL A 499 -10.93 -12.86 -3.87
CA VAL A 499 -9.87 -12.08 -3.21
C VAL A 499 -8.91 -11.43 -4.21
N GLY A 500 -8.60 -12.10 -5.31
CA GLY A 500 -7.75 -11.57 -6.38
C GLY A 500 -8.32 -10.36 -7.13
N GLU A 501 -9.56 -9.95 -6.85
CA GLU A 501 -10.23 -8.82 -7.50
C GLU A 501 -10.51 -7.64 -6.53
N THR A 502 -10.26 -7.77 -5.24
CA THR A 502 -10.64 -6.76 -4.24
C THR A 502 -10.04 -5.38 -4.56
N THR A 503 -8.74 -5.32 -4.80
CA THR A 503 -8.06 -4.07 -5.17
C THR A 503 -8.60 -3.50 -6.49
N THR A 504 -8.74 -4.33 -7.50
CA THR A 504 -9.20 -3.92 -8.83
C THR A 504 -10.63 -3.39 -8.80
N ARG A 505 -11.56 -4.10 -8.16
CA ARG A 505 -12.97 -3.71 -8.06
C ARG A 505 -13.16 -2.41 -7.27
N ASN A 506 -12.34 -2.20 -6.24
CA ASN A 506 -12.32 -0.94 -5.50
C ASN A 506 -12.00 0.25 -6.43
N TRP A 507 -10.97 0.16 -7.26
CA TRP A 507 -10.59 1.23 -8.19
C TRP A 507 -11.54 1.35 -9.39
N GLN A 508 -12.13 0.26 -9.86
CA GLN A 508 -13.19 0.28 -10.87
C GLN A 508 -14.44 1.03 -10.37
N THR A 509 -14.79 0.87 -9.09
CA THR A 509 -15.91 1.58 -8.47
C THR A 509 -15.62 3.08 -8.39
N ALA A 510 -14.43 3.46 -7.94
CA ALA A 510 -14.00 4.86 -7.89
C ALA A 510 -14.07 5.54 -9.28
N ASP A 511 -13.57 4.85 -10.31
CA ASP A 511 -13.58 5.34 -11.68
C ASP A 511 -15.00 5.46 -12.25
N LYS A 512 -15.86 4.45 -12.04
CA LYS A 512 -17.26 4.52 -12.43
C LYS A 512 -17.95 5.74 -11.82
N MET A 513 -17.74 5.96 -10.53
CA MET A 513 -18.34 7.07 -9.82
C MET A 513 -17.82 8.42 -10.32
N LYS A 514 -16.52 8.53 -10.63
CA LYS A 514 -15.97 9.72 -11.31
C LYS A 514 -16.66 9.97 -12.64
N LYS A 515 -16.81 8.96 -13.48
CA LYS A 515 -17.47 9.06 -14.80
C LYS A 515 -18.94 9.47 -14.70
N MET A 516 -19.67 8.94 -13.71
CA MET A 516 -21.12 9.15 -13.61
C MET A 516 -21.53 10.36 -12.78
N LYS A 517 -20.75 10.73 -11.75
CA LYS A 517 -21.10 11.82 -10.83
C LYS A 517 -20.13 13.00 -10.87
N GLY A 518 -19.00 12.87 -11.57
CA GLY A 518 -17.97 13.94 -11.64
C GLY A 518 -17.07 13.98 -10.40
N ALA A 519 -16.50 15.16 -10.13
CA ALA A 519 -15.64 15.39 -8.97
C ALA A 519 -16.45 15.34 -7.66
N LEU A 520 -15.84 14.86 -6.57
CA LEU A 520 -16.40 15.02 -5.23
C LEU A 520 -16.36 16.50 -4.81
N PRO A 521 -17.20 16.93 -3.84
CA PRO A 521 -17.14 18.30 -3.33
C PRO A 521 -15.77 18.70 -2.77
N GLU A 522 -15.03 17.74 -2.24
CA GLU A 522 -13.69 17.91 -1.67
C GLU A 522 -12.57 17.83 -2.71
N ASP A 523 -12.84 17.33 -3.91
CA ASP A 523 -11.92 17.26 -5.04
C ASP A 523 -11.96 18.54 -5.87
N SER A 524 -10.93 18.75 -6.68
CA SER A 524 -10.92 19.79 -7.71
C SER A 524 -11.44 19.25 -9.06
N GLN A 525 -11.58 20.11 -10.06
CA GLN A 525 -11.85 19.65 -11.42
C GLN A 525 -10.61 19.02 -12.09
N GLU A 526 -9.44 19.17 -11.48
CA GLU A 526 -8.15 18.82 -12.06
C GLU A 526 -7.51 17.58 -11.45
N ASN A 527 -7.92 17.19 -10.22
CA ASN A 527 -7.44 15.99 -9.56
C ASN A 527 -8.55 15.33 -8.71
N ASP A 528 -8.35 14.09 -8.34
CA ASP A 528 -9.26 13.25 -7.56
C ASP A 528 -8.63 12.80 -6.23
N ASN A 529 -7.75 13.60 -5.65
CA ASN A 529 -6.95 13.21 -4.49
C ASN A 529 -7.80 12.76 -3.30
N PHE A 530 -8.91 13.45 -3.03
CA PHE A 530 -9.78 13.08 -1.92
C PHE A 530 -10.47 11.72 -2.18
N ARG A 531 -11.03 11.53 -3.39
CA ARG A 531 -11.61 10.24 -3.79
C ARG A 531 -10.55 9.12 -3.72
N ILE A 532 -9.34 9.36 -4.22
CA ILE A 532 -8.24 8.39 -4.18
C ILE A 532 -7.91 8.01 -2.73
N LYS A 533 -7.77 8.99 -1.84
CA LYS A 533 -7.54 8.76 -0.39
C LYS A 533 -8.71 8.02 0.27
N ARG A 534 -9.96 8.33 -0.09
CA ARG A 534 -11.16 7.62 0.36
C ARG A 534 -11.14 6.15 -0.03
N TYR A 535 -10.84 5.84 -1.28
CA TYR A 535 -10.87 4.46 -1.77
C TYR A 535 -9.65 3.63 -1.33
N VAL A 536 -8.46 4.22 -1.21
CA VAL A 536 -7.34 3.48 -0.62
C VAL A 536 -7.60 3.14 0.85
N ALA A 537 -8.25 4.03 1.61
CA ALA A 537 -8.59 3.77 3.00
C ALA A 537 -9.53 2.56 3.17
N LYS A 538 -10.46 2.34 2.21
CA LYS A 538 -11.43 1.21 2.26
C LYS A 538 -10.78 -0.17 2.27
N ILE A 539 -9.61 -0.30 1.69
CA ILE A 539 -8.89 -1.57 1.52
C ILE A 539 -7.59 -1.64 2.32
N THR A 540 -7.27 -0.60 3.09
CA THR A 540 -6.02 -0.53 3.87
C THR A 540 -6.28 -0.09 5.32
N ALA A 541 -6.40 1.21 5.59
CA ALA A 541 -6.52 1.77 6.94
C ALA A 541 -7.80 1.33 7.65
N ASN A 542 -8.96 1.36 6.98
CA ASN A 542 -10.24 1.09 7.62
C ASN A 542 -10.42 -0.37 8.08
N PRO A 543 -10.11 -1.40 7.27
CA PRO A 543 -10.13 -2.77 7.77
C PRO A 543 -9.07 -3.01 8.86
N ALA A 544 -7.92 -2.33 8.83
CA ALA A 544 -6.93 -2.41 9.90
C ALA A 544 -7.46 -1.86 11.23
N ILE A 545 -8.13 -0.71 11.21
CA ILE A 545 -8.78 -0.11 12.39
C ILE A 545 -9.89 -1.03 12.87
N THR A 546 -10.76 -1.48 11.97
CA THR A 546 -11.91 -2.33 12.29
C THR A 546 -11.52 -3.60 13.04
N HIS A 547 -10.45 -4.26 12.62
CA HIS A 547 -10.00 -5.52 13.23
C HIS A 547 -8.89 -5.37 14.27
N GLY A 548 -8.60 -4.15 14.72
CA GLY A 548 -7.64 -3.90 15.80
C GLY A 548 -6.19 -4.25 15.47
N ILE A 549 -5.80 -4.12 14.20
CA ILE A 549 -4.46 -4.42 13.69
C ILE A 549 -3.73 -3.19 13.14
N SER A 550 -4.31 -2.01 13.30
CA SER A 550 -3.79 -0.75 12.74
C SER A 550 -2.45 -0.29 13.31
N GLU A 551 -2.03 -0.82 14.46
CA GLU A 551 -0.66 -0.61 14.98
C GLU A 551 0.40 -1.31 14.14
N HIS A 552 0.01 -2.30 13.33
CA HIS A 552 0.94 -3.16 12.59
C HIS A 552 0.89 -2.97 11.09
N VAL A 553 -0.29 -2.74 10.51
CA VAL A 553 -0.53 -2.70 9.06
C VAL A 553 -1.54 -1.61 8.68
N GLY A 554 -1.80 -1.43 7.39
CA GLY A 554 -2.87 -0.56 6.85
C GLY A 554 -2.42 0.82 6.41
N THR A 555 -1.22 1.26 6.78
CA THR A 555 -0.60 2.51 6.28
C THR A 555 0.92 2.36 6.27
N LEU A 556 1.61 3.31 5.60
CA LEU A 556 3.08 3.36 5.53
C LEU A 556 3.70 4.26 6.63
N GLU A 557 3.00 4.43 7.75
CA GLU A 557 3.51 5.17 8.90
C GLU A 557 4.69 4.45 9.57
N ASN A 558 5.59 5.22 10.15
CA ASN A 558 6.76 4.69 10.87
C ASN A 558 6.37 3.66 11.94
N GLY A 559 7.13 2.59 12.03
CA GLY A 559 6.98 1.50 13.00
C GLY A 559 6.03 0.37 12.57
N LYS A 560 5.22 0.56 11.53
CA LYS A 560 4.36 -0.48 10.96
C LYS A 560 5.14 -1.47 10.11
N MET A 561 4.58 -2.64 9.87
CA MET A 561 5.18 -3.63 8.97
C MET A 561 5.34 -3.04 7.57
N ALA A 562 6.48 -3.30 6.97
CA ALA A 562 6.76 -2.86 5.61
C ALA A 562 6.10 -3.80 4.58
N ASP A 563 4.77 -3.76 4.58
CA ASP A 563 3.91 -4.43 3.60
C ASP A 563 3.58 -3.41 2.51
N ILE A 564 4.36 -3.41 1.43
CA ILE A 564 4.34 -2.37 0.39
C ILE A 564 4.06 -2.99 -0.97
N ILE A 565 3.13 -2.41 -1.70
CA ILE A 565 2.84 -2.76 -3.07
C ILE A 565 3.43 -1.70 -3.99
N VAL A 566 4.29 -2.13 -4.90
CA VAL A 566 4.92 -1.25 -5.90
C VAL A 566 4.19 -1.42 -7.23
N TRP A 567 3.62 -0.33 -7.73
CA TRP A 567 2.86 -0.26 -8.98
C TRP A 567 3.60 0.54 -10.05
N MET A 568 3.54 0.08 -11.29
CA MET A 568 3.74 0.99 -12.43
C MET A 568 2.44 1.77 -12.64
N PRO A 569 2.47 3.08 -12.89
CA PRO A 569 1.25 3.90 -13.03
C PRO A 569 0.24 3.35 -14.03
N GLN A 570 0.70 2.81 -15.18
CA GLN A 570 -0.17 2.22 -16.19
C GLN A 570 -0.83 0.90 -15.78
N PHE A 571 -0.37 0.27 -14.70
CA PHE A 571 -0.92 -0.99 -14.15
C PHE A 571 -1.49 -0.82 -12.74
N PHE A 572 -1.64 0.41 -12.29
CA PHE A 572 -2.12 0.72 -10.94
C PHE A 572 -3.49 0.06 -10.67
N GLY A 573 -3.61 -0.58 -9.51
CA GLY A 573 -4.85 -1.19 -9.04
C GLY A 573 -5.20 -2.54 -9.69
N ILE A 574 -4.43 -3.01 -10.69
CA ILE A 574 -4.70 -4.30 -11.34
C ILE A 574 -3.48 -5.24 -11.34
N LYS A 575 -2.28 -4.72 -11.57
CA LYS A 575 -1.09 -5.57 -11.75
C LYS A 575 0.11 -5.01 -11.01
N PRO A 576 0.32 -5.38 -9.73
CA PRO A 576 1.52 -4.99 -8.99
C PRO A 576 2.80 -5.37 -9.74
N LYS A 577 3.79 -4.46 -9.77
CA LYS A 577 5.14 -4.77 -10.26
C LYS A 577 5.86 -5.70 -9.29
N MET A 578 5.70 -5.43 -7.98
CA MET A 578 6.41 -6.11 -6.90
C MET A 578 5.64 -5.98 -5.60
N ILE A 579 5.72 -7.01 -4.77
CA ILE A 579 5.17 -7.04 -3.42
C ILE A 579 6.31 -7.22 -2.42
N VAL A 580 6.53 -6.20 -1.61
CA VAL A 580 7.44 -6.23 -0.46
C VAL A 580 6.61 -6.61 0.77
N LYS A 581 6.97 -7.68 1.43
CA LYS A 581 6.26 -8.21 2.60
C LYS A 581 7.17 -8.23 3.80
N GLY A 582 6.82 -7.49 4.85
CA GLY A 582 7.68 -7.35 6.02
C GLY A 582 9.12 -6.93 5.65
N GLY A 583 9.25 -6.00 4.69
CA GLY A 583 10.53 -5.45 4.26
C GLY A 583 11.37 -6.33 3.32
N PHE A 584 10.82 -7.46 2.82
CA PHE A 584 11.55 -8.32 1.89
C PHE A 584 10.68 -8.68 0.67
N ILE A 585 11.27 -8.81 -0.53
CA ILE A 585 10.51 -9.05 -1.76
C ILE A 585 9.93 -10.47 -1.74
N ALA A 586 8.59 -10.57 -1.68
CA ALA A 586 7.87 -11.83 -1.63
C ALA A 586 7.41 -12.31 -3.00
N TYR A 587 6.86 -11.42 -3.83
CA TYR A 587 6.41 -11.72 -5.19
C TYR A 587 6.77 -10.58 -6.14
N ALA A 588 7.05 -10.91 -7.39
CA ALA A 588 7.29 -9.92 -8.45
C ALA A 588 6.89 -10.47 -9.81
N LEU A 589 6.55 -9.57 -10.73
CA LEU A 589 6.43 -9.89 -12.15
C LEU A 589 7.82 -10.20 -12.72
N MET A 590 7.97 -11.37 -13.33
CA MET A 590 9.22 -11.81 -13.94
C MET A 590 8.95 -12.71 -15.14
N GLY A 591 9.73 -12.53 -16.18
CA GLY A 591 9.73 -13.40 -17.37
C GLY A 591 10.46 -14.72 -17.15
N ASP A 592 11.22 -15.17 -18.14
CA ASP A 592 12.02 -16.40 -18.02
C ASP A 592 13.14 -16.22 -17.00
N PRO A 593 13.16 -17.01 -15.89
CA PRO A 593 14.19 -16.91 -14.86
C PRO A 593 15.58 -17.35 -15.33
N ASN A 594 15.68 -18.04 -16.48
CA ASN A 594 16.94 -18.43 -17.09
C ASN A 594 17.46 -17.40 -18.11
N ALA A 595 16.68 -16.35 -18.43
CA ALA A 595 17.13 -15.29 -19.31
C ALA A 595 18.09 -14.32 -18.61
N SER A 596 19.02 -13.74 -19.37
CA SER A 596 19.88 -12.65 -18.87
C SER A 596 19.12 -11.34 -18.61
N ILE A 597 17.90 -11.22 -19.15
CA ILE A 597 16.98 -10.10 -18.95
C ILE A 597 15.72 -10.64 -18.28
N PRO A 598 15.40 -10.25 -17.01
CA PRO A 598 14.29 -10.82 -16.27
C PRO A 598 12.89 -10.42 -16.79
N THR A 599 12.82 -9.51 -17.76
CA THR A 599 11.59 -9.03 -18.40
C THR A 599 11.25 -9.74 -19.71
N THR A 600 11.96 -10.82 -20.08
CA THR A 600 11.65 -11.61 -21.26
C THR A 600 10.26 -12.25 -21.16
N GLU A 601 9.43 -12.01 -22.17
CA GLU A 601 8.06 -12.55 -22.23
C GLU A 601 8.01 -14.07 -22.41
N PRO A 602 6.98 -14.75 -21.89
CA PRO A 602 5.87 -14.22 -21.10
C PRO A 602 6.24 -13.92 -19.65
N VAL A 603 5.60 -12.89 -19.07
CA VAL A 603 5.85 -12.43 -17.70
C VAL A 603 4.73 -12.93 -16.78
N TYR A 604 5.11 -13.50 -15.63
CA TYR A 604 4.19 -14.03 -14.63
C TYR A 604 4.57 -13.55 -13.23
N TYR A 605 3.62 -13.61 -12.28
CA TYR A 605 3.96 -13.51 -10.86
C TYR A 605 4.74 -14.73 -10.44
N ARG A 606 5.91 -14.47 -9.87
CA ARG A 606 6.77 -15.53 -9.33
C ARG A 606 7.07 -15.29 -7.88
N PRO A 607 7.12 -16.36 -7.04
CA PRO A 607 7.60 -16.25 -5.67
C PRO A 607 9.08 -15.86 -5.68
N MET A 608 9.42 -14.85 -4.89
CA MET A 608 10.79 -14.42 -4.64
C MET A 608 11.28 -14.97 -3.29
N PHE A 609 12.49 -14.66 -2.88
CA PHE A 609 13.09 -15.23 -1.67
C PHE A 609 12.29 -14.94 -0.39
N GLY A 610 11.52 -13.83 -0.33
CA GLY A 610 10.62 -13.53 0.78
C GLY A 610 9.42 -14.47 0.90
N ALA A 611 9.08 -15.22 -0.16
CA ALA A 611 8.05 -16.26 -0.13
C ALA A 611 8.59 -17.67 0.13
N LEU A 612 9.89 -17.84 0.39
CA LEU A 612 10.53 -19.14 0.48
C LEU A 612 11.11 -19.43 1.88
N GLY A 613 11.20 -20.72 2.20
CA GLY A 613 11.81 -21.20 3.44
C GLY A 613 11.23 -20.52 4.69
N LYS A 614 12.09 -20.21 5.64
CA LYS A 614 11.73 -19.50 6.88
C LYS A 614 11.59 -17.97 6.71
N ALA A 615 12.01 -17.40 5.57
CA ALA A 615 11.86 -15.97 5.31
C ALA A 615 10.37 -15.56 5.37
N LYS A 616 9.47 -16.33 4.73
CA LYS A 616 8.02 -16.08 4.73
C LYS A 616 7.39 -16.01 6.12
N GLN A 617 7.93 -16.76 7.08
CA GLN A 617 7.45 -16.78 8.46
C GLN A 617 7.94 -15.57 9.25
N SER A 618 9.17 -15.11 8.99
CA SER A 618 9.76 -13.96 9.66
C SER A 618 9.23 -12.60 9.15
N THR A 619 8.69 -12.58 7.95
CA THR A 619 8.16 -11.36 7.30
C THR A 619 6.63 -11.22 7.41
N SER A 620 5.95 -12.15 8.07
CA SER A 620 4.49 -12.15 8.23
C SER A 620 4.07 -12.55 9.64
N VAL A 621 2.83 -12.29 10.00
CA VAL A 621 2.28 -12.58 11.34
C VAL A 621 0.92 -13.25 11.23
N THR A 622 0.49 -13.92 12.31
CA THR A 622 -0.90 -14.32 12.49
C THR A 622 -1.51 -13.53 13.65
N PHE A 623 -2.62 -12.85 13.38
CA PHE A 623 -3.35 -12.08 14.39
C PHE A 623 -4.22 -13.00 15.25
N THR A 624 -4.20 -12.77 16.54
CA THR A 624 -4.90 -13.58 17.56
C THR A 624 -5.43 -12.68 18.67
N SER A 625 -6.16 -13.24 19.63
CA SER A 625 -6.57 -12.51 20.83
C SER A 625 -5.38 -12.33 21.80
N GLN A 626 -5.47 -11.29 22.63
CA GLN A 626 -4.51 -11.07 23.72
C GLN A 626 -4.50 -12.24 24.71
N LEU A 627 -5.68 -12.81 25.03
CA LEU A 627 -5.81 -13.95 25.94
C LEU A 627 -5.08 -15.19 25.45
N ALA A 628 -5.10 -15.47 24.13
CA ALA A 628 -4.39 -16.61 23.56
C ALA A 628 -2.86 -16.48 23.71
N LEU A 629 -2.32 -15.26 23.60
CA LEU A 629 -0.90 -15.00 23.85
C LEU A 629 -0.54 -15.18 25.32
N GLU A 630 -1.38 -14.71 26.24
CA GLU A 630 -1.20 -14.87 27.68
C GLU A 630 -1.25 -16.34 28.11
N ASP A 631 -2.07 -17.15 27.43
CA ASP A 631 -2.17 -18.60 27.64
C ASP A 631 -1.02 -19.39 26.95
N GLY A 632 -0.03 -18.69 26.34
CA GLY A 632 1.18 -19.28 25.75
C GLY A 632 0.96 -20.01 24.42
N LEU A 633 -0.01 -19.57 23.60
CA LEU A 633 -0.38 -20.24 22.36
C LEU A 633 0.78 -20.41 21.37
N GLN A 634 1.71 -19.45 21.28
CA GLN A 634 2.89 -19.52 20.39
C GLN A 634 3.70 -20.80 20.66
N ASP A 635 4.03 -21.06 21.92
CA ASP A 635 4.81 -22.22 22.33
C ASP A 635 3.99 -23.52 22.23
N LYS A 636 2.70 -23.46 22.61
CA LYS A 636 1.77 -24.60 22.52
C LYS A 636 1.65 -25.14 21.09
N LEU A 637 1.63 -24.27 20.09
CA LEU A 637 1.51 -24.67 18.68
C LEU A 637 2.87 -24.98 18.02
N ASN A 638 3.99 -24.58 18.64
CA ASN A 638 5.35 -24.74 18.11
C ASN A 638 5.49 -24.24 16.67
N ILE A 639 5.07 -22.98 16.44
CA ILE A 639 5.09 -22.32 15.14
C ILE A 639 6.17 -21.25 15.07
N ASP A 640 6.78 -21.07 13.91
CA ASP A 640 7.81 -20.04 13.67
C ASP A 640 7.18 -18.66 13.34
N LYS A 641 6.01 -18.63 12.67
CA LYS A 641 5.30 -17.38 12.36
C LYS A 641 4.80 -16.74 13.65
N LYS A 642 5.14 -15.45 13.83
CA LYS A 642 4.79 -14.69 15.04
C LYS A 642 3.29 -14.51 15.20
N LEU A 643 2.78 -14.79 16.39
CA LEU A 643 1.43 -14.41 16.80
C LEU A 643 1.44 -12.98 17.36
N VAL A 644 0.44 -12.20 16.98
CA VAL A 644 0.29 -10.78 17.38
C VAL A 644 -1.15 -10.53 17.83
N ALA A 645 -1.33 -9.88 18.98
CA ALA A 645 -2.66 -9.58 19.50
C ALA A 645 -3.35 -8.49 18.71
N VAL A 646 -4.66 -8.67 18.46
CA VAL A 646 -5.56 -7.57 18.07
C VAL A 646 -5.82 -6.67 19.29
N LYS A 647 -6.03 -5.38 19.05
CA LYS A 647 -6.26 -4.38 20.12
C LYS A 647 -7.16 -3.25 19.65
N ASN A 648 -7.85 -2.64 20.61
CA ASN A 648 -8.68 -1.46 20.38
C ASN A 648 -9.84 -1.70 19.40
N CYS A 649 -10.42 -2.91 19.41
CA CYS A 649 -11.58 -3.25 18.59
C CYS A 649 -12.89 -2.64 19.12
N ARG A 650 -12.96 -2.27 20.41
CA ARG A 650 -14.21 -1.89 21.09
C ARG A 650 -14.39 -0.40 21.33
N ASN A 651 -13.30 0.40 21.23
CA ASN A 651 -13.33 1.85 21.47
C ASN A 651 -13.28 2.67 20.17
N ILE A 652 -13.78 2.11 19.09
CA ILE A 652 -13.85 2.72 17.76
C ILE A 652 -15.31 2.87 17.32
N GLY A 653 -15.52 3.59 16.24
CA GLY A 653 -16.83 3.73 15.60
C GLY A 653 -16.72 4.29 14.21
N LYS A 654 -17.84 4.64 13.62
CA LYS A 654 -17.91 5.18 12.27
C LYS A 654 -17.00 6.41 12.09
N LYS A 655 -16.87 7.25 13.09
CA LYS A 655 -16.02 8.46 13.11
C LYS A 655 -14.52 8.16 12.93
N ASP A 656 -14.09 6.93 13.20
CA ASP A 656 -12.69 6.50 13.10
C ASP A 656 -12.36 5.93 11.70
N MET A 657 -13.37 5.81 10.83
CA MET A 657 -13.21 5.32 9.46
C MET A 657 -12.65 6.45 8.57
N VAL A 658 -11.37 6.37 8.28
CA VAL A 658 -10.61 7.39 7.54
C VAL A 658 -11.29 7.71 6.20
N TYR A 659 -11.70 8.97 6.01
CA TYR A 659 -12.47 9.48 4.84
C TYR A 659 -13.80 8.77 4.55
N ASN A 660 -14.29 7.90 5.46
CA ASN A 660 -15.44 7.04 5.26
C ASN A 660 -16.35 7.00 6.50
N GLU A 661 -16.49 8.15 7.15
CA GLU A 661 -17.27 8.36 8.37
C GLU A 661 -18.70 8.86 8.10
N ALA A 662 -19.14 8.97 6.86
CA ALA A 662 -20.46 9.52 6.54
C ALA A 662 -21.61 8.66 7.08
N MET A 663 -22.60 9.30 7.68
CA MET A 663 -23.81 8.68 8.27
C MET A 663 -25.06 9.35 7.70
N PRO A 664 -25.34 9.20 6.39
CA PRO A 664 -26.53 9.78 5.79
C PRO A 664 -27.79 9.06 6.28
N LYS A 665 -28.93 9.74 6.23
CA LYS A 665 -30.21 9.07 6.42
C LYS A 665 -30.53 8.20 5.22
N ILE A 666 -30.59 6.87 5.42
CA ILE A 666 -30.90 5.89 4.36
C ILE A 666 -32.32 5.35 4.57
N GLU A 667 -33.13 5.42 3.54
CA GLU A 667 -34.51 4.92 3.54
C GLU A 667 -34.69 4.01 2.32
N ILE A 668 -35.25 2.84 2.54
CA ILE A 668 -35.55 1.87 1.47
C ILE A 668 -37.04 1.59 1.47
N ASP A 669 -37.68 1.73 0.32
CA ASP A 669 -39.06 1.37 0.13
C ASP A 669 -39.21 -0.17 0.03
N PRO A 670 -40.00 -0.81 0.89
CA PRO A 670 -40.04 -2.27 0.94
C PRO A 670 -40.79 -2.91 -0.23
N GLU A 671 -41.55 -2.14 -1.02
CA GLU A 671 -42.28 -2.65 -2.18
C GLU A 671 -41.50 -2.44 -3.48
N THR A 672 -40.90 -1.26 -3.64
CA THR A 672 -40.22 -0.87 -4.88
C THR A 672 -38.72 -1.03 -4.81
N TYR A 673 -38.14 -1.22 -3.62
CA TYR A 673 -36.70 -1.25 -3.31
C TYR A 673 -35.97 0.07 -3.60
N GLU A 674 -36.71 1.17 -3.93
CA GLU A 674 -36.13 2.48 -4.13
C GLU A 674 -35.36 2.92 -2.86
N VAL A 675 -34.09 3.29 -3.07
CA VAL A 675 -33.23 3.78 -1.99
C VAL A 675 -33.18 5.30 -2.02
N LYS A 676 -33.42 5.93 -0.88
CA LYS A 676 -33.19 7.37 -0.68
C LYS A 676 -32.07 7.61 0.31
N VAL A 677 -31.16 8.50 -0.05
CA VAL A 677 -30.07 8.98 0.80
C VAL A 677 -30.28 10.48 1.03
N ASP A 678 -30.50 10.87 2.30
CA ASP A 678 -30.88 12.23 2.70
C ASP A 678 -32.09 12.77 1.91
N GLY A 679 -33.09 11.91 1.67
CA GLY A 679 -34.33 12.22 0.96
C GLY A 679 -34.21 12.31 -0.57
N LYS A 680 -33.06 12.04 -1.14
CA LYS A 680 -32.83 11.98 -2.60
C LYS A 680 -32.69 10.55 -3.08
N ILE A 681 -33.27 10.21 -4.22
CA ILE A 681 -33.11 8.90 -4.84
C ILE A 681 -31.64 8.63 -5.16
N ALA A 682 -31.11 7.54 -4.63
CA ALA A 682 -29.73 7.10 -4.80
C ALA A 682 -29.68 6.03 -5.91
N THR A 683 -29.45 6.46 -7.13
CA THR A 683 -29.34 5.55 -8.28
C THR A 683 -28.26 5.98 -9.25
N VAL A 684 -27.65 5.00 -9.92
CA VAL A 684 -26.73 5.17 -11.05
C VAL A 684 -27.01 4.08 -12.08
N ASP A 685 -26.77 4.40 -13.35
CA ASP A 685 -26.88 3.41 -14.40
C ASP A 685 -25.84 2.29 -14.28
N PRO A 686 -26.16 1.06 -14.72
CA PRO A 686 -25.15 0.01 -14.81
C PRO A 686 -24.08 0.38 -15.85
N ALA A 687 -22.82 0.15 -15.52
CA ALA A 687 -21.72 0.39 -16.44
C ALA A 687 -21.72 -0.67 -17.56
N THR A 688 -21.56 -0.20 -18.80
CA THR A 688 -21.37 -1.07 -19.98
C THR A 688 -19.90 -1.37 -20.25
N ASN A 689 -19.02 -0.52 -19.76
CA ASN A 689 -17.57 -0.68 -19.81
C ASN A 689 -16.96 -0.28 -18.47
N VAL A 690 -15.97 -1.03 -18.04
CA VAL A 690 -15.16 -0.74 -16.86
C VAL A 690 -13.70 -0.62 -17.26
N SER A 691 -12.99 0.30 -16.64
CA SER A 691 -11.54 0.38 -16.69
C SER A 691 -10.90 -0.80 -15.94
N LEU A 692 -9.59 -0.95 -16.00
CA LEU A 692 -8.85 -2.06 -15.38
C LEU A 692 -9.42 -3.43 -15.78
N GLY A 693 -9.84 -3.54 -17.02
CA GLY A 693 -10.58 -4.70 -17.50
C GLY A 693 -9.71 -5.71 -18.25
N ARG A 694 -10.37 -6.46 -19.11
CA ARG A 694 -9.82 -7.59 -19.86
C ARG A 694 -8.54 -7.30 -20.62
N LEU A 695 -8.31 -6.07 -21.08
CA LEU A 695 -7.10 -5.66 -21.81
C LEU A 695 -5.82 -6.01 -21.03
N TYR A 696 -5.82 -5.79 -19.72
CA TYR A 696 -4.70 -6.07 -18.84
C TYR A 696 -4.40 -7.56 -18.65
N SER A 697 -5.34 -8.44 -18.97
CA SER A 697 -5.16 -9.89 -18.89
C SER A 697 -4.44 -10.47 -20.12
N LEU A 698 -4.21 -9.67 -21.14
CA LEU A 698 -3.57 -10.09 -22.39
C LEU A 698 -2.04 -9.89 -22.38
N PHE A 699 -1.49 -9.22 -21.39
CA PHE A 699 -0.09 -8.84 -21.29
C PHE A 699 0.60 -9.41 -20.06
#